data_b8e93157b437216c4cbd8df901148921
#
_entry.id   b8e93157b437216c4cbd8df901148921
#
_cell.length_a   1.000
_cell.length_b   1.000
_cell.length_c   1.000
_cell.angle_alpha   90.00
_cell.angle_beta   90.00
_cell.angle_gamma   90.00
#
_symmetry.space_group_name_H-M   'P 1'
#
loop_
_entity.id
_entity.type
_entity.pdbx_description
1 polymer ?
#
loop_
_entity_poly.entity_id
_entity_poly.type
_entity_poly.pdbx_seq_one_letter_code
_entity_poly.pdbx_strand_id
1 'polypeptide(L)'
;MDMDELKRLAELHRLIPLQSGAKGKQPRDKGYSSRDYTFDEIAENIATGNNVGMMIGKGEVDVDLDWPEAQMLWSRLVKEDTSLQWGRHGSVTHHVYRSDLEKPVNFELPNVVGAPEMKGAHGRMILQLRTSSNGEPYHVMIPPSVHPDGDKLEGTITPVDEFAVDQVVTIASHVAGLSALARFYPSQGNRDDVMLGLVGCMVRGGWEQGRIESFTAQFCRLVGDDEVEMRVKKAQQAFKRLDAGKTLRGIPATAKLLGIPVEWMTEIAIWMGWKQRNPEGKGAAVFLSAVVKDVAKQAWDALAEYEIDGDPAVYAFGEALSRVDDGRLQMLSPDGLKHELNRCAAWLAEDNGKWKRSSAPAAVVSDMLTARRRDVTVPILRRVSIVPTFTKDGRLLSEAGFDEASGIFLDLKVDVDVPKRPTGQQVRAALRQLWFPISQFPFVEKSDKVHALAMILEPYMRDMFGPTPFHFINKPEAGTGASLFIETALYPTLGHYPEAQTAPKSGDEMKKTLTACLAEGVRCIYFDNANVLNSAELASALTAETYAARILGVSKMLRVPVQVQWVGSGNNTELTTELYRRVNDIRMDAQVERPEDRNIGQFRIKDLKEWTVEHQAQQVQAALTIIQYWVNLGMPKGQGSKASYEAWAAKLSGLFDAINVRGFLTTPKDRRPEDPDAETMRELILAMFNAQRGKIQPSNSPDVWKKPVQAKDVVDLIRAQNIAVDFGFKEEARAVSKLLGRYVGRPFSFNAETGRVFNLTLEKSYYQSTTRWSVKAEVIGEKREIGRDELPHDDGVPF
;
A
#
# COMPACT_ATOMS: atom_id res chain seq x y z
N MET A 1 48.81 4.48 27.07
CA MET A 1 49.28 3.98 25.75
C MET A 1 50.79 4.30 25.68
N ASP A 2 51.62 3.28 25.49
CA ASP A 2 53.06 3.46 25.23
C ASP A 2 53.36 3.56 23.73
N MET A 3 54.63 3.75 23.36
CA MET A 3 55.01 3.94 21.96
C MET A 3 54.88 2.67 21.13
N ASP A 4 54.98 1.48 21.72
CA ASP A 4 54.83 0.20 21.00
C ASP A 4 53.33 -0.07 20.72
N GLU A 5 52.46 0.29 21.65
CA GLU A 5 51.02 0.25 21.47
C GLU A 5 50.57 1.24 20.38
N LEU A 6 51.14 2.48 20.41
CA LEU A 6 50.84 3.48 19.40
C LEU A 6 51.30 3.05 17.99
N LYS A 7 52.43 2.37 17.90
CA LYS A 7 52.94 1.81 16.66
C LYS A 7 52.00 0.76 16.07
N ARG A 8 51.50 -0.14 16.92
CA ARG A 8 50.48 -1.14 16.52
C ARG A 8 49.19 -0.48 16.05
N LEU A 9 48.79 0.63 16.73
CA LEU A 9 47.63 1.38 16.31
C LEU A 9 47.85 2.05 14.93
N ALA A 10 49.06 2.55 14.68
CA ALA A 10 49.41 3.14 13.37
C ALA A 10 49.38 2.14 12.19
N GLU A 11 49.50 0.84 12.46
CA GLU A 11 49.32 -0.22 11.46
C GLU A 11 47.85 -0.46 11.10
N LEU A 12 46.93 -0.13 11.99
CA LEU A 12 45.48 -0.33 11.82
C LEU A 12 44.72 0.92 11.42
N HIS A 13 45.20 2.07 11.93
CA HIS A 13 44.52 3.35 11.74
C HIS A 13 45.50 4.42 11.26
N ARG A 14 44.97 5.39 10.56
CA ARG A 14 45.75 6.53 10.08
C ARG A 14 45.93 7.57 11.17
N LEU A 15 47.17 7.78 11.62
CA LEU A 15 47.50 8.78 12.62
C LEU A 15 47.92 10.11 11.98
N ILE A 16 47.66 11.21 12.69
CA ILE A 16 47.99 12.58 12.26
C ILE A 16 48.67 13.36 13.38
N PRO A 17 49.66 14.24 13.08
CA PRO A 17 50.25 15.12 14.09
C PRO A 17 49.30 16.27 14.46
N LEU A 18 49.05 16.44 15.77
CA LEU A 18 48.29 17.56 16.30
C LEU A 18 49.20 18.56 16.99
N GLN A 19 48.71 19.80 17.21
CA GLN A 19 49.43 20.84 17.98
C GLN A 19 49.36 20.53 19.48
N SER A 20 50.01 21.36 20.31
CA SER A 20 49.95 21.28 21.76
C SER A 20 49.21 22.45 22.40
N GLY A 21 48.97 22.39 23.72
CA GLY A 21 48.32 23.45 24.49
C GLY A 21 46.90 23.79 24.04
N ALA A 22 46.52 25.03 24.05
CA ALA A 22 45.16 25.49 23.70
C ALA A 22 44.71 25.08 22.30
N LYS A 23 45.63 24.74 21.40
CA LYS A 23 45.33 24.24 20.02
C LYS A 23 45.53 22.71 19.92
N GLY A 24 45.60 22.00 21.03
CA GLY A 24 45.97 20.59 21.09
C GLY A 24 45.09 19.65 20.25
N LYS A 25 43.89 20.07 19.94
CA LYS A 25 42.96 19.32 19.05
C LYS A 25 43.11 19.68 17.55
N GLN A 26 43.91 20.65 17.20
CA GLN A 26 44.04 21.10 15.80
C GLN A 26 45.19 20.38 15.10
N PRO A 27 45.00 19.89 13.87
CA PRO A 27 46.10 19.33 13.07
C PRO A 27 47.23 20.33 12.91
N ARG A 28 48.47 19.82 12.89
CA ARG A 28 49.68 20.66 12.76
C ARG A 28 49.81 21.18 11.31
N ASP A 29 49.51 20.35 10.36
CA ASP A 29 49.73 20.63 8.92
C ASP A 29 48.41 20.92 8.19
N LYS A 30 48.46 21.84 7.21
CA LYS A 30 47.36 22.02 6.26
C LYS A 30 47.34 20.81 5.27
N GLY A 31 46.13 20.31 4.95
CA GLY A 31 45.98 19.19 4.07
C GLY A 31 46.24 17.81 4.74
N TYR A 32 46.24 17.75 6.04
CA TYR A 32 46.39 16.55 6.85
C TYR A 32 45.41 15.42 6.47
N SER A 33 44.25 15.77 5.97
CA SER A 33 43.21 14.80 5.60
C SER A 33 43.56 13.96 4.37
N SER A 34 44.51 14.42 3.55
CA SER A 34 44.97 13.74 2.32
C SER A 34 46.42 13.26 2.39
N ARG A 35 47.14 13.52 3.48
CA ARG A 35 48.54 13.15 3.68
C ARG A 35 48.66 11.95 4.61
N ASP A 36 49.40 10.93 4.21
CA ASP A 36 49.81 9.86 5.07
C ASP A 36 51.12 10.22 5.79
N TYR A 37 51.15 10.02 7.09
CA TYR A 37 52.30 10.26 7.97
C TYR A 37 52.94 8.92 8.34
N THR A 38 54.23 8.87 8.32
CA THR A 38 54.98 7.74 8.83
C THR A 38 54.92 7.70 10.37
N PHE A 39 55.10 6.55 10.98
CA PHE A 39 55.17 6.43 12.42
C PHE A 39 56.29 7.28 13.02
N ASP A 40 57.42 7.41 12.33
CA ASP A 40 58.56 8.21 12.78
C ASP A 40 58.22 9.70 12.83
N GLU A 41 57.45 10.23 11.84
CA GLU A 41 56.96 11.60 11.89
C GLU A 41 56.00 11.85 13.06
N ILE A 42 55.17 10.87 13.39
CA ILE A 42 54.27 10.93 14.56
C ILE A 42 55.06 10.90 15.86
N ALA A 43 56.04 9.99 15.97
CA ALA A 43 56.92 9.86 17.13
C ALA A 43 57.74 11.14 17.38
N GLU A 44 58.27 11.74 16.36
CA GLU A 44 58.98 13.04 16.42
C GLU A 44 58.05 14.14 16.88
N ASN A 45 56.82 14.20 16.38
CA ASN A 45 55.81 15.16 16.80
C ASN A 45 55.51 15.08 18.33
N ILE A 46 55.36 13.85 18.82
CA ILE A 46 55.14 13.57 20.27
C ILE A 46 56.37 13.95 21.08
N ALA A 47 57.59 13.59 20.61
CA ALA A 47 58.85 13.91 21.28
C ALA A 47 59.10 15.42 21.43
N THR A 48 58.53 16.22 20.57
CA THR A 48 58.55 17.69 20.66
C THR A 48 57.44 18.26 21.57
N GLY A 49 56.69 17.43 22.27
CA GLY A 49 55.62 17.84 23.21
C GLY A 49 54.29 18.16 22.55
N ASN A 50 54.08 17.72 21.32
CA ASN A 50 52.83 17.87 20.60
C ASN A 50 51.95 16.64 20.72
N ASN A 51 50.70 16.74 20.31
CA ASN A 51 49.67 15.74 20.40
C ASN A 51 49.56 14.85 19.12
N VAL A 52 48.92 13.75 19.25
CA VAL A 52 48.58 12.83 18.13
C VAL A 52 47.08 12.64 18.03
N GLY A 53 46.57 12.58 16.80
CA GLY A 53 45.17 12.24 16.48
C GLY A 53 45.09 11.03 15.62
N MET A 54 43.91 10.43 15.61
CA MET A 54 43.54 9.29 14.76
C MET A 54 42.43 9.75 13.81
N MET A 55 42.51 9.36 12.56
CA MET A 55 41.46 9.58 11.58
C MET A 55 40.39 8.50 11.75
N ILE A 56 39.15 8.91 11.88
CA ILE A 56 37.99 8.01 11.88
C ILE A 56 37.50 7.92 10.43
N GLY A 57 37.69 6.76 9.84
CA GLY A 57 37.40 6.50 8.43
C GLY A 57 35.98 6.07 8.14
N LYS A 58 35.73 5.75 6.88
CA LYS A 58 34.48 5.09 6.46
C LYS A 58 34.44 3.68 7.04
N GLY A 59 33.31 3.32 7.65
CA GLY A 59 33.14 2.00 8.32
C GLY A 59 33.59 2.01 9.77
N GLU A 60 33.86 3.18 10.36
CA GLU A 60 34.21 3.36 11.77
C GLU A 60 33.30 4.42 12.40
N VAL A 61 33.00 4.24 13.69
CA VAL A 61 32.29 5.21 14.52
C VAL A 61 33.00 5.42 15.84
N ASP A 62 33.27 6.69 16.19
CA ASP A 62 33.69 7.12 17.50
C ASP A 62 32.46 7.52 18.31
N VAL A 63 32.23 6.81 19.41
CA VAL A 63 31.21 7.13 20.42
C VAL A 63 31.83 8.04 21.43
N ASP A 64 31.54 9.34 21.40
CA ASP A 64 32.04 10.35 22.31
C ASP A 64 31.03 10.64 23.42
N LEU A 65 31.35 10.24 24.64
CA LEU A 65 30.48 10.28 25.82
C LEU A 65 30.74 11.53 26.64
N ASP A 66 29.99 12.58 26.42
CA ASP A 66 30.22 13.90 27.03
C ASP A 66 29.75 13.97 28.51
N TRP A 67 28.66 13.28 28.86
CA TRP A 67 28.14 13.31 30.24
C TRP A 67 28.65 12.14 31.10
N PRO A 68 28.96 12.35 32.41
CA PRO A 68 29.35 11.28 33.32
C PRO A 68 28.32 10.14 33.40
N GLU A 69 27.02 10.48 33.34
CA GLU A 69 25.96 9.48 33.34
C GLU A 69 25.99 8.62 32.05
N ALA A 70 26.33 9.20 30.90
CA ALA A 70 26.48 8.46 29.66
C ALA A 70 27.68 7.53 29.70
N GLN A 71 28.81 7.96 30.27
CA GLN A 71 30.01 7.13 30.47
C GLN A 71 29.69 5.92 31.34
N MET A 72 29.02 6.12 32.48
CA MET A 72 28.61 5.05 33.39
C MET A 72 27.63 4.08 32.74
N LEU A 73 26.66 4.59 31.99
CA LEU A 73 25.62 3.78 31.34
C LEU A 73 26.16 2.97 30.17
N TRP A 74 27.04 3.58 29.37
CA TRP A 74 27.68 2.87 28.26
C TRP A 74 28.41 1.62 28.73
N SER A 75 29.28 1.77 29.76
CA SER A 75 30.03 0.64 30.33
C SER A 75 29.14 -0.46 30.96
N ARG A 76 27.90 -0.12 31.36
CA ARG A 76 26.94 -1.11 31.92
C ARG A 76 26.12 -1.81 30.86
N LEU A 77 25.82 -1.15 29.74
CA LEU A 77 24.98 -1.66 28.68
C LEU A 77 25.78 -2.46 27.65
N VAL A 78 26.99 -2.00 27.33
CA VAL A 78 27.89 -2.69 26.42
C VAL A 78 28.80 -3.57 27.27
N LYS A 79 28.40 -4.82 27.46
CA LYS A 79 29.19 -5.83 28.19
C LYS A 79 30.26 -6.38 27.27
N GLU A 80 31.46 -6.68 27.88
CA GLU A 80 32.61 -7.21 27.14
C GLU A 80 33.02 -6.29 25.97
N ASP A 81 33.02 -4.99 26.23
CA ASP A 81 33.41 -3.95 25.28
C ASP A 81 34.89 -4.11 24.92
N THR A 82 35.18 -4.57 23.71
CA THR A 82 36.50 -4.76 23.15
C THR A 82 36.89 -3.62 22.20
N SER A 83 36.16 -2.50 22.19
CA SER A 83 36.47 -1.33 21.40
C SER A 83 37.81 -0.68 21.76
N LEU A 84 38.39 0.09 20.86
CA LEU A 84 39.48 1.01 21.19
C LEU A 84 38.93 2.10 22.11
N GLN A 85 39.47 2.19 23.31
CA GLN A 85 38.92 3.01 24.39
C GLN A 85 39.97 3.97 24.97
N TRP A 86 39.58 5.20 25.22
CA TRP A 86 40.39 6.17 25.95
C TRP A 86 39.52 7.23 26.62
N GLY A 87 40.15 7.97 27.52
CA GLY A 87 39.47 9.02 28.24
C GLY A 87 40.36 9.83 29.12
N ARG A 88 39.81 10.41 30.19
CA ARG A 88 40.47 11.27 31.16
C ARG A 88 40.02 10.95 32.58
N HIS A 89 40.88 11.22 33.58
CA HIS A 89 40.54 11.06 35.01
C HIS A 89 40.00 9.68 35.41
N GLY A 90 40.50 8.65 34.76
CA GLY A 90 40.05 7.28 35.02
C GLY A 90 38.66 6.91 34.42
N SER A 91 38.06 7.81 33.64
CA SER A 91 36.80 7.56 32.91
C SER A 91 37.05 7.39 31.43
N VAL A 92 36.44 6.38 30.81
CA VAL A 92 36.45 6.20 29.36
C VAL A 92 35.40 7.10 28.75
N THR A 93 35.83 7.95 27.81
CA THR A 93 34.98 8.92 27.14
C THR A 93 34.80 8.64 25.66
N HIS A 94 35.69 7.88 25.06
CA HIS A 94 35.67 7.49 23.65
C HIS A 94 35.72 5.98 23.47
N HIS A 95 34.89 5.51 22.53
CA HIS A 95 34.85 4.11 22.11
C HIS A 95 34.77 4.04 20.58
N VAL A 96 35.72 3.36 19.93
CA VAL A 96 35.70 3.22 18.48
C VAL A 96 35.31 1.82 18.11
N TYR A 97 34.28 1.74 17.23
CA TYR A 97 33.74 0.50 16.70
C TYR A 97 33.76 0.52 15.17
N ARG A 98 33.69 -0.66 14.56
CA ARG A 98 33.35 -0.77 13.13
C ARG A 98 31.83 -0.68 12.98
N SER A 99 31.37 0.15 12.08
CA SER A 99 29.95 0.36 11.82
C SER A 99 29.72 1.01 10.47
N ASP A 100 28.66 0.65 9.78
CA ASP A 100 28.25 1.27 8.51
C ASP A 100 27.54 2.61 8.68
N LEU A 101 27.69 3.26 9.83
CA LEU A 101 27.07 4.57 10.06
C LEU A 101 27.54 5.60 9.03
N GLU A 102 26.63 6.08 8.19
CA GLU A 102 26.96 6.99 7.10
C GLU A 102 27.10 8.45 7.50
N LYS A 103 26.43 8.87 8.59
CA LYS A 103 26.39 10.26 9.05
C LYS A 103 26.54 10.36 10.56
N PRO A 104 27.21 11.40 11.07
CA PRO A 104 27.28 11.66 12.51
C PRO A 104 25.89 11.84 13.12
N VAL A 105 25.70 11.35 14.34
CA VAL A 105 24.44 11.52 15.11
C VAL A 105 24.77 12.19 16.43
N ASN A 106 24.09 13.26 16.76
CA ASN A 106 24.25 14.03 17.99
C ASN A 106 23.03 13.82 18.90
N PHE A 107 23.30 13.46 20.16
CA PHE A 107 22.28 13.38 21.21
C PHE A 107 22.44 14.60 22.12
N GLU A 108 21.78 15.69 21.73
CA GLU A 108 21.85 16.99 22.40
C GLU A 108 20.43 17.44 22.79
N LEU A 109 20.28 17.92 24.03
CA LEU A 109 19.04 18.54 24.48
C LEU A 109 18.78 19.86 23.72
N PRO A 110 17.56 20.15 23.26
CA PRO A 110 17.25 21.37 22.54
C PRO A 110 17.62 22.66 23.27
N ASN A 111 17.99 23.69 22.51
CA ASN A 111 18.22 25.01 23.09
C ASN A 111 16.88 25.70 23.36
N VAL A 112 16.50 25.81 24.64
CA VAL A 112 15.24 26.39 25.08
C VAL A 112 15.50 27.60 25.98
N VAL A 113 14.87 28.73 25.67
CA VAL A 113 14.95 29.93 26.48
C VAL A 113 14.35 29.68 27.87
N GLY A 114 15.13 29.99 28.94
CA GLY A 114 14.70 29.77 30.31
C GLY A 114 14.90 28.33 30.81
N ALA A 115 15.53 27.45 30.02
CA ALA A 115 15.95 26.12 30.49
C ALA A 115 16.97 26.21 31.64
N PRO A 116 17.04 25.20 32.52
CA PRO A 116 18.06 25.13 33.57
C PRO A 116 19.47 25.26 32.98
N GLU A 117 20.31 26.06 33.64
CA GLU A 117 21.72 26.21 33.24
C GLU A 117 22.45 24.89 33.42
N MET A 118 23.06 24.37 32.36
CA MET A 118 23.80 23.12 32.38
C MET A 118 25.23 23.42 32.80
N LYS A 119 25.59 23.02 34.02
CA LYS A 119 26.97 23.16 34.54
C LYS A 119 27.84 22.06 33.94
N GLY A 120 28.97 22.42 33.37
CA GLY A 120 29.96 21.51 32.79
C GLY A 120 30.42 21.89 31.40
N ALA A 121 31.58 21.35 30.97
CA ALA A 121 32.27 21.73 29.73
C ALA A 121 31.41 21.39 28.45
N HIS A 122 30.50 20.41 28.53
CA HIS A 122 29.79 19.87 27.38
C HIS A 122 28.33 20.36 27.29
N GLY A 123 27.86 21.12 28.28
CA GLY A 123 26.54 21.75 28.23
C GLY A 123 25.40 20.75 28.00
N ARG A 124 24.65 20.91 26.91
CA ARG A 124 23.48 20.10 26.54
C ARG A 124 23.82 18.85 25.72
N MET A 125 25.05 18.72 25.19
CA MET A 125 25.52 17.54 24.48
C MET A 125 25.72 16.38 25.46
N ILE A 126 25.03 15.27 25.23
CA ILE A 126 25.10 14.08 26.10
C ILE A 126 26.14 13.10 25.58
N LEU A 127 26.03 12.79 24.31
CA LEU A 127 26.97 11.96 23.56
C LEU A 127 26.85 12.22 22.04
N GLN A 128 27.88 11.81 21.31
CA GLN A 128 27.93 11.92 19.86
C GLN A 128 28.41 10.62 19.24
N LEU A 129 27.79 10.25 18.13
CA LEU A 129 28.32 9.23 17.21
C LEU A 129 29.02 9.96 16.08
N ARG A 130 30.33 9.86 16.00
CA ARG A 130 31.15 10.59 15.04
C ARG A 130 31.71 9.63 14.01
N THR A 131 31.49 9.94 12.74
CA THR A 131 31.99 9.17 11.59
C THR A 131 32.36 10.14 10.46
N SER A 132 32.96 9.61 9.39
CA SER A 132 33.27 10.44 8.21
C SER A 132 31.99 11.03 7.62
N SER A 133 32.02 12.33 7.32
CA SER A 133 30.88 13.06 6.73
C SER A 133 31.24 13.50 5.31
N ASN A 134 30.35 13.28 4.34
CA ASN A 134 30.52 13.65 2.91
C ASN A 134 31.84 13.20 2.29
N GLY A 135 32.38 12.08 2.74
CA GLY A 135 33.65 11.53 2.26
C GLY A 135 34.92 12.17 2.88
N GLU A 136 34.76 13.14 3.79
CA GLU A 136 35.85 13.72 4.57
C GLU A 136 35.99 12.95 5.90
N PRO A 137 37.19 12.39 6.19
CA PRO A 137 37.41 11.67 7.44
C PRO A 137 37.43 12.63 8.61
N TYR A 138 36.79 12.23 9.70
CA TYR A 138 36.84 12.93 10.99
C TYR A 138 38.11 12.51 11.75
N HIS A 139 38.67 13.37 12.58
CA HIS A 139 39.80 13.02 13.45
C HIS A 139 39.50 13.26 14.92
N VAL A 140 40.07 12.45 15.74
CA VAL A 140 39.95 12.53 17.20
C VAL A 140 41.33 12.48 17.84
N MET A 141 41.54 13.18 18.97
CA MET A 141 42.78 13.17 19.72
C MET A 141 42.86 11.90 20.58
N ILE A 142 43.99 11.20 20.54
CA ILE A 142 44.21 9.93 21.20
C ILE A 142 45.39 9.97 22.20
N PRO A 143 45.52 9.02 23.16
CA PRO A 143 46.70 8.87 23.94
C PRO A 143 47.95 8.66 23.07
N PRO A 144 49.16 9.18 23.51
CA PRO A 144 49.51 9.74 24.80
C PRO A 144 49.32 11.27 24.90
N SER A 145 48.44 11.85 24.15
CA SER A 145 48.20 13.30 24.06
C SER A 145 47.74 13.91 25.37
N VAL A 146 47.98 15.23 25.49
CA VAL A 146 47.52 16.09 26.59
C VAL A 146 46.37 16.97 26.07
N HIS A 147 45.23 16.89 26.74
CA HIS A 147 44.07 17.72 26.42
C HIS A 147 44.38 19.20 26.64
N PRO A 148 43.76 20.14 25.94
CA PRO A 148 43.94 21.58 26.17
C PRO A 148 43.74 22.04 27.62
N ASP A 149 42.96 21.32 28.41
CA ASP A 149 42.72 21.59 29.84
C ASP A 149 43.91 21.10 30.75
N GLY A 150 44.93 20.45 30.17
CA GLY A 150 46.09 19.96 30.86
C GLY A 150 46.06 18.46 31.24
N ASP A 151 44.95 17.79 31.02
CA ASP A 151 44.76 16.38 31.38
C ASP A 151 45.42 15.44 30.37
N LYS A 152 46.09 14.42 30.84
CA LYS A 152 46.59 13.34 29.97
C LYS A 152 45.45 12.42 29.55
N LEU A 153 45.45 12.05 28.27
CA LEU A 153 44.62 10.97 27.79
C LEU A 153 45.22 9.61 28.10
N GLU A 154 44.39 8.72 28.58
CA GLU A 154 44.74 7.32 28.91
C GLU A 154 43.83 6.36 28.19
N GLY A 155 44.33 5.25 27.68
CA GLY A 155 43.56 4.29 26.96
C GLY A 155 44.31 3.01 26.63
N THR A 156 43.59 2.02 26.13
CA THR A 156 44.09 0.70 25.72
C THR A 156 43.83 0.47 24.25
N ILE A 157 44.72 -0.28 23.58
CA ILE A 157 44.49 -0.78 22.22
C ILE A 157 43.86 -2.15 22.36
N THR A 158 42.61 -2.24 21.89
CA THR A 158 41.88 -3.51 21.79
C THR A 158 41.39 -3.70 20.34
N PRO A 159 41.04 -4.92 19.90
CA PRO A 159 40.36 -5.12 18.65
C PRO A 159 39.06 -4.30 18.61
N VAL A 160 38.72 -3.75 17.46
CA VAL A 160 37.49 -2.98 17.26
C VAL A 160 36.32 -3.92 17.07
N ASP A 161 35.30 -3.79 17.91
CA ASP A 161 34.06 -4.55 17.78
C ASP A 161 33.25 -4.01 16.60
N GLU A 162 32.44 -4.90 15.99
CA GLU A 162 31.53 -4.56 14.92
C GLU A 162 30.11 -4.55 15.43
N PHE A 163 29.44 -3.40 15.28
CA PHE A 163 28.01 -3.24 15.52
C PHE A 163 27.27 -3.01 14.21
N ALA A 164 26.04 -3.53 14.11
CA ALA A 164 25.11 -3.08 13.08
C ALA A 164 24.71 -1.61 13.35
N VAL A 165 24.44 -0.82 12.33
CA VAL A 165 24.13 0.62 12.45
C VAL A 165 22.98 0.89 13.40
N ASP A 166 21.90 0.09 13.31
CA ASP A 166 20.72 0.15 14.19
C ASP A 166 21.04 -0.14 15.64
N GLN A 167 21.96 -1.06 15.91
CA GLN A 167 22.37 -1.40 17.28
C GLN A 167 23.12 -0.26 17.94
N VAL A 168 24.13 0.32 17.31
CA VAL A 168 24.92 1.41 17.92
C VAL A 168 24.09 2.67 18.13
N VAL A 169 23.25 3.02 17.18
CA VAL A 169 22.33 4.16 17.27
C VAL A 169 21.28 3.91 18.36
N THR A 170 20.73 2.70 18.42
CA THR A 170 19.71 2.33 19.42
C THR A 170 20.30 2.37 20.84
N ILE A 171 21.50 1.83 21.04
CA ILE A 171 22.18 1.87 22.35
C ILE A 171 22.47 3.33 22.74
N ALA A 172 23.04 4.11 21.82
CA ALA A 172 23.35 5.52 22.05
C ALA A 172 22.09 6.34 22.39
N SER A 173 21.00 6.10 21.69
CA SER A 173 19.70 6.72 21.96
C SER A 173 19.20 6.43 23.37
N HIS A 174 19.21 5.16 23.78
CA HIS A 174 18.81 4.75 25.13
C HIS A 174 19.76 5.32 26.22
N VAL A 175 21.08 5.31 25.97
CA VAL A 175 22.05 5.91 26.88
C VAL A 175 21.77 7.39 27.06
N ALA A 176 21.53 8.14 25.99
CA ALA A 176 21.21 9.55 26.05
C ALA A 176 19.93 9.82 26.86
N GLY A 177 18.86 9.08 26.57
CA GLY A 177 17.58 9.20 27.28
C GLY A 177 17.68 8.87 28.75
N LEU A 178 18.33 7.76 29.10
CA LEU A 178 18.57 7.34 30.50
C LEU A 178 19.48 8.31 31.25
N SER A 179 20.52 8.85 30.61
CA SER A 179 21.44 9.85 31.20
C SER A 179 20.67 11.13 31.58
N ALA A 180 19.84 11.61 30.69
CA ALA A 180 19.00 12.78 30.93
C ALA A 180 17.99 12.51 32.05
N LEU A 181 17.28 11.38 32.03
CA LEU A 181 16.36 11.00 33.09
C LEU A 181 17.07 10.88 34.45
N ALA A 182 18.23 10.23 34.51
CA ALA A 182 18.99 10.07 35.74
C ALA A 182 19.43 11.41 36.33
N ARG A 183 19.87 12.34 35.48
CA ARG A 183 20.33 13.68 35.89
C ARG A 183 19.23 14.52 36.51
N PHE A 184 18.01 14.43 35.96
CA PHE A 184 16.87 15.26 36.41
C PHE A 184 15.95 14.54 37.39
N TYR A 185 16.19 13.25 37.69
CA TYR A 185 15.39 12.51 38.66
C TYR A 185 15.59 13.09 40.07
N PRO A 186 14.50 13.42 40.81
CA PRO A 186 14.63 14.08 42.10
C PRO A 186 15.28 13.18 43.16
N SER A 187 16.14 13.76 43.98
CA SER A 187 16.81 13.03 45.07
C SER A 187 15.86 12.62 46.20
N GLN A 188 14.84 13.43 46.50
CA GLN A 188 13.76 13.20 47.47
C GLN A 188 12.48 13.91 47.07
N GLY A 189 11.35 13.55 47.68
CA GLY A 189 10.07 14.22 47.53
C GLY A 189 9.24 13.64 46.37
N ASN A 190 9.11 14.34 45.27
CA ASN A 190 8.18 14.04 44.17
C ASN A 190 8.47 12.78 43.34
N ARG A 191 9.28 11.82 43.82
CA ARG A 191 9.65 10.59 43.09
C ARG A 191 8.43 9.78 42.65
N ASP A 192 7.39 9.68 43.49
CA ASP A 192 6.12 9.01 43.17
C ASP A 192 5.42 9.60 41.94
N ASP A 193 5.31 10.92 41.96
CA ASP A 193 4.63 11.66 40.90
C ASP A 193 5.41 11.65 39.58
N VAL A 194 6.75 11.76 39.66
CA VAL A 194 7.64 11.62 38.51
C VAL A 194 7.52 10.24 37.91
N MET A 195 7.58 9.18 38.72
CA MET A 195 7.45 7.81 38.22
C MET A 195 6.08 7.56 37.57
N LEU A 196 5.00 8.05 38.18
CA LEU A 196 3.67 7.97 37.55
C LEU A 196 3.61 8.71 36.21
N GLY A 197 4.33 9.82 36.08
CA GLY A 197 4.47 10.56 34.84
C GLY A 197 5.25 9.77 33.79
N LEU A 198 6.38 9.19 34.15
CA LEU A 198 7.22 8.34 33.28
C LEU A 198 6.42 7.11 32.79
N VAL A 199 5.73 6.43 33.73
CA VAL A 199 4.83 5.31 33.37
C VAL A 199 3.77 5.74 32.37
N GLY A 200 3.16 6.92 32.57
CA GLY A 200 2.20 7.47 31.63
C GLY A 200 2.78 7.75 30.24
N CYS A 201 4.04 8.18 30.15
CA CYS A 201 4.75 8.34 28.87
C CYS A 201 5.01 6.99 28.19
N MET A 202 5.47 5.98 28.95
CA MET A 202 5.73 4.63 28.44
C MET A 202 4.46 3.93 27.93
N VAL A 203 3.37 4.03 28.67
CA VAL A 203 2.07 3.47 28.26
C VAL A 203 1.57 4.11 26.97
N ARG A 204 1.67 5.45 26.86
CA ARG A 204 1.31 6.17 25.63
C ARG A 204 2.22 5.82 24.46
N GLY A 205 3.45 5.42 24.73
CA GLY A 205 4.42 4.88 23.78
C GLY A 205 4.21 3.40 23.43
N GLY A 206 3.08 2.81 23.87
CA GLY A 206 2.73 1.43 23.53
C GLY A 206 3.51 0.34 24.28
N TRP A 207 4.21 0.68 25.36
CA TRP A 207 4.92 -0.34 26.11
C TRP A 207 3.99 -1.21 26.95
N GLU A 208 4.19 -2.50 26.94
CA GLU A 208 3.45 -3.46 27.74
C GLU A 208 3.79 -3.39 29.22
N GLN A 209 2.84 -3.80 30.06
CA GLN A 209 2.95 -3.73 31.53
C GLN A 209 4.22 -4.37 32.05
N GLY A 210 4.57 -5.59 31.64
CA GLY A 210 5.76 -6.31 32.12
C GLY A 210 7.07 -5.58 31.76
N ARG A 211 7.14 -4.97 30.58
CA ARG A 211 8.28 -4.15 30.16
C ARG A 211 8.43 -2.89 31.01
N ILE A 212 7.32 -2.23 31.32
CA ILE A 212 7.29 -1.04 32.16
C ILE A 212 7.70 -1.36 33.60
N GLU A 213 7.21 -2.47 34.16
CA GLU A 213 7.61 -2.92 35.51
C GLU A 213 9.11 -3.22 35.58
N SER A 214 9.63 -3.93 34.59
CA SER A 214 11.07 -4.24 34.48
C SER A 214 11.92 -2.98 34.37
N PHE A 215 11.54 -2.07 33.49
CA PHE A 215 12.21 -0.77 33.32
C PHE A 215 12.19 0.03 34.63
N THR A 216 11.03 0.14 35.27
CA THR A 216 10.86 0.87 36.51
C THR A 216 11.80 0.36 37.60
N ALA A 217 11.87 -0.97 37.77
CA ALA A 217 12.76 -1.58 38.75
C ALA A 217 14.24 -1.32 38.43
N GLN A 218 14.64 -1.38 37.17
CA GLN A 218 16.02 -1.13 36.76
C GLN A 218 16.40 0.34 36.85
N PHE A 219 15.51 1.22 36.46
CA PHE A 219 15.74 2.67 36.56
C PHE A 219 15.85 3.14 38.00
N CYS A 220 15.00 2.67 38.94
CA CYS A 220 15.13 2.97 40.35
C CYS A 220 16.50 2.57 40.91
N ARG A 221 16.99 1.38 40.57
CA ARG A 221 18.34 0.94 40.96
C ARG A 221 19.45 1.81 40.37
N LEU A 222 19.26 2.29 39.15
CA LEU A 222 20.19 3.18 38.46
C LEU A 222 20.33 4.53 39.18
N VAL A 223 19.21 5.14 39.56
CA VAL A 223 19.17 6.46 40.20
C VAL A 223 19.24 6.42 41.73
N GLY A 224 19.45 5.24 42.32
CA GLY A 224 19.53 5.07 43.77
C GLY A 224 18.21 5.32 44.51
N ASP A 225 17.10 5.01 43.85
CA ASP A 225 15.79 5.04 44.51
C ASP A 225 15.57 3.69 45.22
N ASP A 226 15.57 3.74 46.57
CA ASP A 226 15.48 2.58 47.47
C ASP A 226 14.04 1.99 47.54
N GLU A 227 13.02 2.72 47.05
CA GLU A 227 11.62 2.31 47.12
C GLU A 227 11.18 1.54 45.86
N VAL A 228 12.02 0.67 45.31
CA VAL A 228 11.82 -0.04 44.02
C VAL A 228 10.45 -0.71 43.92
N GLU A 229 10.10 -1.52 44.94
CA GLU A 229 8.81 -2.25 44.92
C GLU A 229 7.59 -1.33 44.93
N MET A 230 7.67 -0.20 45.65
CA MET A 230 6.62 0.79 45.66
C MET A 230 6.46 1.43 44.28
N ARG A 231 7.55 1.75 43.59
CA ARG A 231 7.52 2.32 42.24
C ARG A 231 6.92 1.32 41.22
N VAL A 232 7.27 0.06 41.30
CA VAL A 232 6.68 -1.00 40.45
C VAL A 232 5.18 -1.16 40.71
N LYS A 233 4.73 -1.13 41.96
CA LYS A 233 3.30 -1.12 42.31
C LYS A 233 2.56 0.09 41.72
N LYS A 234 3.22 1.26 41.61
CA LYS A 234 2.63 2.44 40.95
C LYS A 234 2.43 2.21 39.47
N ALA A 235 3.38 1.53 38.79
CA ALA A 235 3.20 1.14 37.38
C ALA A 235 1.97 0.24 37.20
N GLN A 236 1.79 -0.77 38.06
CA GLN A 236 0.60 -1.64 38.06
C GLN A 236 -0.72 -0.87 38.29
N GLN A 237 -0.70 0.10 39.22
CA GLN A 237 -1.86 0.96 39.46
C GLN A 237 -2.20 1.84 38.27
N ALA A 238 -1.22 2.25 37.48
CA ALA A 238 -1.45 3.05 36.26
C ALA A 238 -2.28 2.26 35.23
N PHE A 239 -1.98 0.98 35.02
CA PHE A 239 -2.77 0.12 34.14
C PHE A 239 -4.22 -0.06 34.65
N LYS A 240 -4.39 -0.33 35.94
CA LYS A 240 -5.74 -0.40 36.55
C LYS A 240 -6.55 0.91 36.39
N ARG A 241 -5.87 2.05 36.35
CA ARG A 241 -6.51 3.36 36.09
C ARG A 241 -6.92 3.49 34.63
N LEU A 242 -6.13 2.98 33.68
CA LEU A 242 -6.47 2.93 32.26
C LEU A 242 -7.70 2.05 32.01
N ASP A 243 -7.71 0.84 32.59
CA ASP A 243 -8.84 -0.09 32.49
C ASP A 243 -10.12 0.53 33.07
N ALA A 244 -9.98 1.43 34.04
CA ALA A 244 -11.08 2.20 34.62
C ALA A 244 -11.41 3.50 33.83
N GLY A 245 -10.87 3.68 32.62
CA GLY A 245 -11.10 4.85 31.75
C GLY A 245 -10.50 6.16 32.25
N LYS A 246 -9.54 6.12 33.18
CA LYS A 246 -8.89 7.34 33.72
C LYS A 246 -7.64 7.67 32.88
N THR A 247 -7.42 8.97 32.64
CA THR A 247 -6.24 9.46 31.93
C THR A 247 -4.99 9.37 32.78
N LEU A 248 -3.86 9.05 32.14
CA LEU A 248 -2.53 9.12 32.75
C LEU A 248 -1.84 10.45 32.41
N ARG A 249 -0.88 10.83 33.25
CA ARG A 249 0.00 11.98 32.99
C ARG A 249 0.82 11.71 31.73
N GLY A 250 1.03 12.74 30.92
CA GLY A 250 1.87 12.68 29.71
C GLY A 250 3.11 13.56 29.81
N ILE A 251 3.80 13.73 28.67
CA ILE A 251 5.06 14.47 28.55
C ILE A 251 5.03 15.85 29.24
N PRO A 252 4.04 16.75 29.03
CA PRO A 252 4.07 18.07 29.64
C PRO A 252 4.00 18.04 31.18
N ALA A 253 3.18 17.15 31.73
CA ALA A 253 3.06 16.99 33.18
C ALA A 253 4.34 16.39 33.79
N THR A 254 4.97 15.45 33.10
CA THR A 254 6.22 14.82 33.52
C THR A 254 7.37 15.80 33.47
N ALA A 255 7.48 16.63 32.41
CA ALA A 255 8.47 17.69 32.28
C ALA A 255 8.40 18.66 33.45
N LYS A 256 7.19 19.10 33.82
CA LYS A 256 6.96 19.99 34.97
C LYS A 256 7.43 19.37 36.30
N LEU A 257 7.23 18.08 36.50
CA LEU A 257 7.63 17.34 37.69
C LEU A 257 9.14 17.15 37.78
N LEU A 258 9.82 17.01 36.65
CA LEU A 258 11.27 16.94 36.54
C LEU A 258 11.95 18.32 36.58
N GLY A 259 11.18 19.42 36.49
CA GLY A 259 11.72 20.77 36.44
C GLY A 259 12.48 21.09 35.14
N ILE A 260 12.12 20.44 34.02
CA ILE A 260 12.75 20.62 32.71
C ILE A 260 11.76 21.15 31.67
N PRO A 261 12.24 21.77 30.57
CA PRO A 261 11.39 22.13 29.44
C PRO A 261 10.64 20.94 28.84
N VAL A 262 9.45 21.17 28.32
CA VAL A 262 8.65 20.15 27.64
C VAL A 262 9.39 19.59 26.41
N GLU A 263 10.15 20.44 25.74
CA GLU A 263 10.98 20.08 24.59
C GLU A 263 12.06 19.06 24.99
N TRP A 264 12.69 19.21 26.18
CA TRP A 264 13.68 18.25 26.67
C TRP A 264 13.03 16.91 26.99
N MET A 265 11.90 16.92 27.68
CA MET A 265 11.16 15.68 27.95
C MET A 265 10.65 15.01 26.67
N THR A 266 10.35 15.78 25.65
CA THR A 266 9.96 15.27 24.34
C THR A 266 11.13 14.55 23.66
N GLU A 267 12.33 15.14 23.63
CA GLU A 267 13.51 14.49 23.07
C GLU A 267 13.87 13.22 23.85
N ILE A 268 13.81 13.28 25.20
CA ILE A 268 14.01 12.11 26.04
C ILE A 268 13.03 10.99 25.68
N ALA A 269 11.74 11.31 25.51
CA ALA A 269 10.72 10.34 25.16
C ALA A 269 10.96 9.74 23.75
N ILE A 270 11.49 10.51 22.82
CA ILE A 270 11.90 10.04 21.49
C ILE A 270 13.08 9.08 21.63
N TRP A 271 14.13 9.45 22.33
CA TRP A 271 15.31 8.61 22.53
C TRP A 271 14.99 7.30 23.23
N MET A 272 14.00 7.30 24.12
CA MET A 272 13.51 6.12 24.84
C MET A 272 12.49 5.29 24.05
N GLY A 273 12.08 5.73 22.87
CA GLY A 273 11.06 5.07 22.08
C GLY A 273 9.63 5.16 22.66
N TRP A 274 9.38 6.15 23.54
CA TRP A 274 8.05 6.41 24.11
C TRP A 274 7.22 7.38 23.28
N LYS A 275 7.84 8.06 22.35
CA LYS A 275 7.23 8.94 21.38
C LYS A 275 7.99 8.77 20.08
N GLN A 276 7.25 8.62 19.00
CA GLN A 276 7.87 8.75 17.69
C GLN A 276 8.29 10.20 17.47
N ARG A 277 9.38 10.40 16.78
CA ARG A 277 9.86 11.74 16.45
C ARG A 277 8.81 12.41 15.57
N ASN A 278 8.02 13.30 16.15
CA ASN A 278 7.04 14.05 15.39
C ASN A 278 7.79 15.15 14.64
N PRO A 279 7.67 15.26 13.32
CA PRO A 279 8.40 16.27 12.54
C PRO A 279 8.02 17.71 12.89
N GLU A 280 7.00 17.97 13.69
CA GLU A 280 6.54 19.31 14.08
C GLU A 280 7.55 20.16 14.87
N GLY A 281 8.70 19.63 15.28
CA GLY A 281 9.73 20.39 16.07
C GLY A 281 11.10 20.56 15.42
N LYS A 282 11.47 19.69 14.47
CA LYS A 282 12.72 19.79 13.68
C LYS A 282 12.48 19.35 12.24
N GLY A 283 11.42 19.86 11.61
CA GLY A 283 11.26 19.74 10.18
C GLY A 283 12.48 20.34 9.47
N ALA A 284 12.84 19.77 8.33
CA ALA A 284 13.84 20.35 7.45
C ALA A 284 13.60 21.85 7.31
N ALA A 285 14.63 22.66 7.35
CA ALA A 285 14.49 24.09 7.08
C ALA A 285 14.54 24.31 5.57
N VAL A 286 13.51 24.92 5.02
CA VAL A 286 13.47 25.36 3.62
C VAL A 286 13.77 26.85 3.54
N PHE A 287 14.90 27.18 2.94
CA PHE A 287 15.35 28.54 2.79
C PHE A 287 14.83 29.16 1.49
N LEU A 288 14.04 30.21 1.60
CA LEU A 288 13.50 30.90 0.44
C LEU A 288 14.61 31.64 -0.30
N SER A 289 14.69 31.43 -1.59
CA SER A 289 15.56 32.15 -2.52
C SER A 289 14.75 32.63 -3.73
N ALA A 290 15.34 33.46 -4.56
CA ALA A 290 14.72 33.93 -5.80
C ALA A 290 14.56 32.78 -6.83
N VAL A 291 15.26 31.68 -6.67
CA VAL A 291 15.25 30.53 -7.60
C VAL A 291 14.28 29.47 -7.11
N VAL A 292 13.07 29.44 -7.67
CA VAL A 292 11.98 28.53 -7.29
C VAL A 292 12.43 27.06 -7.34
N LYS A 293 13.21 26.68 -8.34
CA LYS A 293 13.71 25.29 -8.50
C LYS A 293 14.52 24.82 -7.29
N ASP A 294 15.37 25.66 -6.74
CA ASP A 294 16.23 25.28 -5.60
C ASP A 294 15.42 25.17 -4.31
N VAL A 295 14.41 26.05 -4.16
CA VAL A 295 13.46 25.98 -3.05
C VAL A 295 12.57 24.74 -3.18
N ALA A 296 12.08 24.42 -4.38
CA ALA A 296 11.28 23.25 -4.63
C ALA A 296 12.05 21.95 -4.34
N LYS A 297 13.36 21.91 -4.65
CA LYS A 297 14.20 20.77 -4.31
C LYS A 297 14.27 20.55 -2.80
N GLN A 298 14.55 21.61 -2.02
CA GLN A 298 14.54 21.52 -0.55
C GLN A 298 13.16 21.06 -0.02
N ALA A 299 12.07 21.54 -0.64
CA ALA A 299 10.72 21.15 -0.28
C ALA A 299 10.44 19.68 -0.57
N TRP A 300 10.93 19.13 -1.69
CA TRP A 300 10.86 17.71 -2.02
C TRP A 300 11.64 16.85 -1.04
N ASP A 301 12.86 17.28 -0.68
CA ASP A 301 13.70 16.56 0.29
C ASP A 301 12.99 16.53 1.67
N ALA A 302 12.46 17.68 2.11
CA ALA A 302 11.71 17.77 3.36
C ALA A 302 10.43 16.92 3.36
N LEU A 303 9.71 16.87 2.24
CA LEU A 303 8.48 16.12 2.11
C LEU A 303 8.74 14.61 2.06
N ALA A 304 9.86 14.19 1.46
CA ALA A 304 10.26 12.78 1.40
C ALA A 304 10.64 12.21 2.77
N GLU A 305 11.13 13.06 3.68
CA GLU A 305 11.48 12.69 5.05
C GLU A 305 10.32 12.90 6.04
N TYR A 306 9.17 13.41 5.54
CA TYR A 306 8.03 13.71 6.40
C TYR A 306 7.14 12.50 6.60
N GLU A 307 7.14 12.00 7.82
CA GLU A 307 6.36 10.86 8.25
C GLU A 307 5.33 11.25 9.32
N ILE A 308 4.19 10.58 9.29
CA ILE A 308 3.16 10.63 10.33
C ILE A 308 2.97 9.19 10.82
N ASP A 309 3.17 8.97 12.12
CA ASP A 309 3.08 7.66 12.77
C ASP A 309 4.01 6.57 12.17
N GLY A 310 5.12 6.99 11.55
CA GLY A 310 6.11 6.11 10.93
C GLY A 310 5.85 5.81 9.45
N ASP A 311 4.81 6.38 8.88
CA ASP A 311 4.46 6.24 7.46
C ASP A 311 4.67 7.56 6.71
N PRO A 312 5.04 7.54 5.43
CA PRO A 312 5.10 8.75 4.62
C PRO A 312 3.79 9.54 4.65
N ALA A 313 3.86 10.83 4.92
CA ALA A 313 2.67 11.69 5.00
C ALA A 313 2.05 11.96 3.62
N VAL A 314 2.87 11.94 2.56
CA VAL A 314 2.47 12.25 1.19
C VAL A 314 2.97 11.17 0.24
N TYR A 315 2.13 10.83 -0.72
CA TYR A 315 2.38 9.81 -1.73
C TYR A 315 2.15 10.33 -3.13
N ALA A 316 2.73 9.66 -4.11
CA ALA A 316 2.37 9.82 -5.52
C ALA A 316 1.34 8.76 -5.91
N PHE A 317 0.13 9.17 -6.27
CA PHE A 317 -0.92 8.31 -6.79
C PHE A 317 -1.18 8.64 -8.28
N GLY A 318 -0.73 7.76 -9.16
CA GLY A 318 -0.69 8.08 -10.60
C GLY A 318 0.22 9.29 -10.89
N GLU A 319 -0.36 10.35 -11.44
CA GLU A 319 0.35 11.61 -11.73
C GLU A 319 0.03 12.72 -10.70
N ALA A 320 -0.67 12.39 -9.62
CA ALA A 320 -1.04 13.35 -8.58
C ALA A 320 -0.34 13.06 -7.25
N LEU A 321 -0.19 14.09 -6.42
CA LEU A 321 0.18 13.92 -5.02
C LEU A 321 -1.07 13.64 -4.19
N SER A 322 -0.95 12.78 -3.21
CA SER A 322 -2.04 12.33 -2.35
C SER A 322 -1.57 12.08 -0.92
N ARG A 323 -2.51 12.01 0.00
CA ARG A 323 -2.32 11.49 1.36
C ARG A 323 -3.37 10.43 1.67
N VAL A 324 -3.14 9.67 2.72
CA VAL A 324 -4.13 8.74 3.28
C VAL A 324 -4.65 9.33 4.58
N ASP A 325 -5.96 9.36 4.73
CA ASP A 325 -6.64 9.87 5.92
C ASP A 325 -7.85 8.98 6.22
N ASP A 326 -7.85 8.37 7.40
CA ASP A 326 -8.88 7.41 7.85
C ASP A 326 -9.22 6.33 6.79
N GLY A 327 -8.19 5.69 6.25
CA GLY A 327 -8.32 4.63 5.24
C GLY A 327 -8.82 5.11 3.87
N ARG A 328 -8.87 6.41 3.64
CA ARG A 328 -9.29 7.02 2.37
C ARG A 328 -8.12 7.75 1.71
N LEU A 329 -8.00 7.57 0.41
CA LEU A 329 -7.06 8.33 -0.38
C LEU A 329 -7.63 9.73 -0.65
N GLN A 330 -6.82 10.77 -0.45
CA GLN A 330 -7.17 12.14 -0.75
C GLN A 330 -6.13 12.76 -1.69
N MET A 331 -6.52 13.13 -2.90
CA MET A 331 -5.65 13.90 -3.79
C MET A 331 -5.42 15.30 -3.23
N LEU A 332 -4.16 15.74 -3.24
CA LEU A 332 -3.81 17.06 -2.74
C LEU A 332 -4.13 18.15 -3.77
N SER A 333 -4.98 19.08 -3.38
CA SER A 333 -5.13 20.37 -4.04
C SER A 333 -3.88 21.24 -3.80
N PRO A 334 -3.72 22.37 -4.50
CA PRO A 334 -2.64 23.31 -4.18
C PRO A 334 -2.62 23.74 -2.71
N ASP A 335 -3.79 23.98 -2.12
CA ASP A 335 -3.90 24.33 -0.70
C ASP A 335 -3.59 23.13 0.20
N GLY A 336 -4.01 21.92 -0.20
CA GLY A 336 -3.66 20.69 0.49
C GLY A 336 -2.16 20.44 0.50
N LEU A 337 -1.48 20.58 -0.63
CA LEU A 337 -0.02 20.46 -0.68
C LEU A 337 0.67 21.54 0.13
N LYS A 338 0.19 22.79 0.06
CA LYS A 338 0.71 23.87 0.90
C LYS A 338 0.56 23.58 2.39
N HIS A 339 -0.54 22.97 2.79
CA HIS A 339 -0.77 22.53 4.17
C HIS A 339 0.30 21.52 4.61
N GLU A 340 0.56 20.48 3.83
CA GLU A 340 1.58 19.48 4.14
C GLU A 340 2.99 20.09 4.17
N LEU A 341 3.31 20.97 3.20
CA LEU A 341 4.60 21.65 3.13
C LEU A 341 4.88 22.55 4.34
N ASN A 342 3.86 23.21 4.87
CA ASN A 342 4.01 24.00 6.09
C ASN A 342 4.16 23.15 7.36
N ARG A 343 3.81 21.88 7.31
CA ARG A 343 3.98 20.91 8.41
C ARG A 343 5.31 20.19 8.33
N CYS A 344 5.75 19.82 7.14
CA CYS A 344 7.00 19.05 6.96
C CYS A 344 8.25 19.90 7.17
N ALA A 345 8.20 21.22 7.01
CA ALA A 345 9.38 22.09 7.09
C ALA A 345 9.13 23.46 7.73
N ALA A 346 10.16 24.00 8.35
CA ALA A 346 10.21 25.41 8.74
C ALA A 346 10.64 26.25 7.51
N TRP A 347 9.74 27.06 6.99
CA TRP A 347 9.98 27.97 5.88
C TRP A 347 10.64 29.26 6.39
N LEU A 348 11.78 29.62 5.82
CA LEU A 348 12.59 30.76 6.27
C LEU A 348 12.85 31.72 5.12
N ALA A 349 12.45 32.99 5.31
CA ALA A 349 12.72 34.08 4.39
C ALA A 349 13.78 34.99 4.99
N GLU A 350 14.73 35.48 4.19
CA GLU A 350 15.70 36.47 4.61
C GLU A 350 15.07 37.85 4.60
N ASP A 351 15.20 38.57 5.72
CA ASP A 351 14.78 39.94 5.85
C ASP A 351 15.88 40.73 6.61
N ASN A 352 16.55 41.62 5.93
CA ASN A 352 17.63 42.45 6.47
C ASN A 352 18.75 41.65 7.16
N GLY A 353 19.21 40.56 6.54
CA GLY A 353 20.25 39.68 7.05
C GLY A 353 19.82 38.76 8.19
N LYS A 354 18.51 38.64 8.46
CA LYS A 354 17.93 37.76 9.46
C LYS A 354 16.90 36.84 8.85
N TRP A 355 16.92 35.55 9.24
CA TRP A 355 15.93 34.56 8.83
C TRP A 355 14.66 34.73 9.66
N LYS A 356 13.53 34.93 8.98
CA LYS A 356 12.19 35.00 9.58
C LYS A 356 11.33 33.83 9.11
N ARG A 357 10.45 33.36 9.96
CA ARG A 357 9.45 32.30 9.57
C ARG A 357 8.52 32.82 8.48
N SER A 358 8.28 31.98 7.50
CA SER A 358 7.41 32.24 6.37
C SER A 358 6.52 31.02 6.14
N SER A 359 5.78 31.00 5.06
CA SER A 359 4.97 29.87 4.60
C SER A 359 5.44 29.42 3.21
N ALA A 360 5.10 28.19 2.81
CA ALA A 360 5.35 27.67 1.48
C ALA A 360 4.80 28.61 0.40
N PRO A 361 5.64 29.16 -0.51
CA PRO A 361 5.20 30.05 -1.55
C PRO A 361 4.32 29.33 -2.59
N ALA A 362 3.30 30.01 -3.11
CA ALA A 362 2.43 29.44 -4.16
C ALA A 362 3.21 29.02 -5.43
N ALA A 363 4.29 29.73 -5.76
CA ALA A 363 5.16 29.39 -6.89
C ALA A 363 5.84 28.01 -6.71
N VAL A 364 6.30 27.69 -5.50
CA VAL A 364 6.89 26.39 -5.16
C VAL A 364 5.83 25.29 -5.21
N VAL A 365 4.65 25.53 -4.63
CA VAL A 365 3.52 24.60 -4.68
C VAL A 365 3.14 24.27 -6.13
N SER A 366 3.06 25.29 -6.99
CA SER A 366 2.75 25.13 -8.42
C SER A 366 3.84 24.34 -9.16
N ASP A 367 5.11 24.62 -8.88
CA ASP A 367 6.24 23.88 -9.46
C ASP A 367 6.18 22.40 -9.08
N MET A 368 5.97 22.11 -7.79
CA MET A 368 5.88 20.72 -7.30
C MET A 368 4.69 19.95 -7.89
N LEU A 369 3.52 20.60 -8.06
CA LEU A 369 2.34 19.97 -8.69
C LEU A 369 2.49 19.71 -10.19
N THR A 370 3.45 20.37 -10.84
CA THR A 370 3.78 20.20 -12.26
C THR A 370 5.08 19.43 -12.48
N ALA A 371 5.70 18.97 -11.42
CA ALA A 371 6.95 18.24 -11.45
C ALA A 371 6.85 16.97 -12.31
N ARG A 372 7.94 16.63 -13.01
CA ARG A 372 8.03 15.38 -13.77
C ARG A 372 8.14 14.21 -12.80
N ARG A 373 7.64 13.05 -13.20
CA ARG A 373 7.67 11.83 -12.37
C ARG A 373 9.05 11.52 -11.78
N ARG A 374 10.13 11.74 -12.54
CA ARG A 374 11.51 11.53 -12.08
C ARG A 374 11.97 12.49 -10.99
N ASP A 375 11.30 13.63 -10.86
CA ASP A 375 11.64 14.68 -9.90
C ASP A 375 10.82 14.54 -8.60
N VAL A 376 9.88 13.59 -8.56
CA VAL A 376 9.01 13.29 -7.41
C VAL A 376 9.71 12.29 -6.50
N THR A 377 10.01 12.69 -5.28
CA THR A 377 10.77 11.90 -4.30
C THR A 377 9.89 11.10 -3.33
N VAL A 378 8.60 11.44 -3.22
CA VAL A 378 7.66 10.71 -2.35
C VAL A 378 7.32 9.33 -2.93
N PRO A 379 7.01 8.33 -2.07
CA PRO A 379 6.73 6.97 -2.49
C PRO A 379 5.46 6.85 -3.33
N ILE A 380 5.40 5.77 -4.11
CA ILE A 380 4.27 5.49 -5.00
C ILE A 380 3.21 4.70 -4.25
N LEU A 381 2.05 5.32 -4.05
CA LEU A 381 0.87 4.62 -3.55
C LEU A 381 0.09 4.00 -4.73
N ARG A 382 -0.24 2.73 -4.61
CA ARG A 382 -1.06 2.01 -5.58
C ARG A 382 -2.49 1.82 -5.10
N ARG A 383 -2.65 1.52 -3.81
CA ARG A 383 -3.95 1.22 -3.20
C ARG A 383 -3.93 1.43 -1.68
N VAL A 384 -5.09 1.73 -1.13
CA VAL A 384 -5.34 1.71 0.32
C VAL A 384 -6.24 0.53 0.65
N SER A 385 -5.93 -0.21 1.71
CA SER A 385 -6.77 -1.29 2.26
C SER A 385 -6.99 -1.07 3.75
N ILE A 386 -8.19 -1.41 4.24
CA ILE A 386 -8.51 -1.38 5.67
C ILE A 386 -8.52 -2.77 6.30
N VAL A 387 -8.23 -3.77 5.51
CA VAL A 387 -8.14 -5.17 5.94
C VAL A 387 -6.84 -5.78 5.40
N PRO A 388 -6.31 -6.83 6.02
CA PRO A 388 -5.19 -7.58 5.49
C PRO A 388 -5.46 -8.05 4.07
N THR A 389 -4.43 -8.05 3.22
CA THR A 389 -4.54 -8.36 1.80
C THR A 389 -3.31 -9.06 1.28
N PHE A 390 -3.41 -9.71 0.13
CA PHE A 390 -2.29 -10.39 -0.50
C PHE A 390 -1.65 -9.52 -1.59
N THR A 391 -0.33 -9.50 -1.62
CA THR A 391 0.45 -8.91 -2.69
C THR A 391 0.42 -9.77 -3.96
N LYS A 392 0.93 -9.24 -5.06
CA LYS A 392 0.96 -9.92 -6.36
C LYS A 392 1.67 -11.28 -6.32
N ASP A 393 2.67 -11.43 -5.48
CA ASP A 393 3.48 -12.63 -5.27
C ASP A 393 2.94 -13.58 -4.19
N GLY A 394 1.82 -13.24 -3.55
CA GLY A 394 1.15 -14.08 -2.55
C GLY A 394 1.60 -13.84 -1.10
N ARG A 395 2.38 -12.80 -0.83
CA ARG A 395 2.69 -12.40 0.54
C ARG A 395 1.47 -11.77 1.18
N LEU A 396 1.07 -12.25 2.35
CA LEU A 396 0.01 -11.63 3.15
C LEU A 396 0.57 -10.38 3.85
N LEU A 397 -0.05 -9.24 3.62
CA LEU A 397 0.16 -8.00 4.37
C LEU A 397 -0.86 -7.96 5.51
N SER A 398 -0.39 -7.99 6.74
CA SER A 398 -1.22 -8.00 7.95
C SER A 398 -0.75 -7.02 9.02
N GLU A 399 0.26 -6.21 8.75
CA GLU A 399 0.74 -5.15 9.60
C GLU A 399 0.28 -3.80 9.04
N ALA A 400 -0.17 -2.90 9.92
CA ALA A 400 -0.59 -1.56 9.53
C ALA A 400 0.60 -0.75 9.00
N GLY A 401 0.34 0.18 8.08
CA GLY A 401 1.33 1.07 7.50
C GLY A 401 1.55 0.87 6.01
N PHE A 402 2.55 1.56 5.47
CA PHE A 402 2.89 1.55 4.06
C PHE A 402 3.90 0.45 3.72
N ASP A 403 3.52 -0.48 2.86
CA ASP A 403 4.44 -1.48 2.30
C ASP A 403 5.08 -0.95 1.02
N GLU A 404 6.31 -0.51 1.10
CA GLU A 404 7.05 0.10 -0.02
C GLU A 404 7.18 -0.85 -1.23
N ALA A 405 7.38 -2.14 -0.97
CA ALA A 405 7.58 -3.14 -2.02
C ALA A 405 6.34 -3.31 -2.92
N SER A 406 5.13 -3.22 -2.35
CA SER A 406 3.88 -3.34 -3.11
C SER A 406 3.24 -2.00 -3.45
N GLY A 407 3.56 -0.94 -2.71
CA GLY A 407 2.90 0.36 -2.79
C GLY A 407 1.49 0.34 -2.19
N ILE A 408 1.22 -0.56 -1.26
CA ILE A 408 -0.07 -0.67 -0.57
C ILE A 408 0.04 -0.02 0.81
N PHE A 409 -0.92 0.82 1.14
CA PHE A 409 -1.10 1.33 2.50
C PHE A 409 -2.20 0.54 3.23
N LEU A 410 -1.89 0.03 4.42
CA LEU A 410 -2.81 -0.72 5.27
C LEU A 410 -3.24 0.13 6.47
N ASP A 411 -4.47 0.66 6.44
CA ASP A 411 -5.10 1.30 7.60
C ASP A 411 -6.05 0.30 8.26
N LEU A 412 -5.48 -0.68 8.99
CA LEU A 412 -6.22 -1.82 9.50
C LEU A 412 -7.30 -1.40 10.50
N LYS A 413 -8.55 -1.78 10.21
CA LYS A 413 -9.72 -1.57 11.07
C LYS A 413 -10.19 -2.88 11.74
N VAL A 414 -9.58 -4.00 11.40
CA VAL A 414 -9.89 -5.32 11.97
C VAL A 414 -8.60 -6.04 12.33
N ASP A 415 -8.62 -6.73 13.47
CA ASP A 415 -7.56 -7.63 13.89
C ASP A 415 -7.98 -9.07 13.60
N VAL A 416 -7.12 -9.80 12.85
CA VAL A 416 -7.40 -11.18 12.44
C VAL A 416 -6.14 -12.02 12.52
N ASP A 417 -6.28 -13.23 13.05
CA ASP A 417 -5.21 -14.22 13.06
C ASP A 417 -5.41 -15.24 11.94
N VAL A 418 -4.60 -15.12 10.89
CA VAL A 418 -4.66 -16.01 9.72
C VAL A 418 -3.65 -17.14 9.91
N PRO A 419 -4.09 -18.42 9.90
CA PRO A 419 -3.17 -19.53 10.01
C PRO A 419 -2.13 -19.51 8.89
N LYS A 420 -0.83 -19.52 9.22
CA LYS A 420 0.26 -19.55 8.24
C LYS A 420 0.19 -20.76 7.30
N ARG A 421 -0.32 -21.88 7.79
CA ARG A 421 -0.53 -23.13 7.01
C ARG A 421 -1.90 -23.71 7.31
N PRO A 422 -2.98 -23.19 6.70
CA PRO A 422 -4.33 -23.69 6.95
C PRO A 422 -4.46 -25.16 6.55
N THR A 423 -5.16 -25.93 7.38
CA THR A 423 -5.52 -27.31 7.05
C THR A 423 -6.79 -27.35 6.21
N GLY A 424 -7.04 -28.45 5.49
CA GLY A 424 -8.29 -28.63 4.74
C GLY A 424 -9.55 -28.53 5.62
N GLN A 425 -9.46 -28.87 6.92
CA GLN A 425 -10.57 -28.70 7.86
C GLN A 425 -10.84 -27.22 8.15
N GLN A 426 -9.79 -26.43 8.36
CA GLN A 426 -9.90 -24.98 8.57
C GLN A 426 -10.47 -24.29 7.33
N VAL A 427 -10.03 -24.70 6.13
CA VAL A 427 -10.56 -24.16 4.87
C VAL A 427 -12.05 -24.46 4.71
N ARG A 428 -12.49 -25.69 5.01
CA ARG A 428 -13.92 -26.03 4.98
C ARG A 428 -14.73 -25.24 6.02
N ALA A 429 -14.17 -25.00 7.20
CA ALA A 429 -14.79 -24.15 8.21
C ALA A 429 -14.90 -22.70 7.72
N ALA A 430 -13.83 -22.16 7.15
CA ALA A 430 -13.79 -20.84 6.57
C ALA A 430 -14.79 -20.66 5.42
N LEU A 431 -14.91 -21.65 4.54
CA LEU A 431 -15.89 -21.63 3.45
C LEU A 431 -17.33 -21.62 3.98
N ARG A 432 -17.63 -22.43 5.02
CA ARG A 432 -18.93 -22.38 5.69
C ARG A 432 -19.19 -21.04 6.34
N GLN A 433 -18.18 -20.45 6.95
CA GLN A 433 -18.27 -19.11 7.59
C GLN A 433 -18.61 -18.04 6.55
N LEU A 434 -17.95 -18.01 5.41
CA LEU A 434 -18.23 -17.06 4.33
C LEU A 434 -19.62 -17.29 3.72
N TRP A 435 -20.02 -18.54 3.58
CA TRP A 435 -21.29 -18.91 2.95
C TRP A 435 -22.50 -18.68 3.85
N PHE A 436 -22.32 -18.78 5.16
CA PHE A 436 -23.44 -18.74 6.13
C PHE A 436 -24.34 -17.49 5.96
N PRO A 437 -23.84 -16.26 5.95
CA PRO A 437 -24.67 -15.06 5.84
C PRO A 437 -25.37 -14.93 4.48
N ILE A 438 -24.81 -15.51 3.43
CA ILE A 438 -25.36 -15.40 2.07
C ILE A 438 -26.12 -16.65 1.62
N SER A 439 -26.19 -17.69 2.45
CA SER A 439 -26.75 -19.00 2.09
C SER A 439 -28.24 -18.98 1.74
N GLN A 440 -28.99 -18.01 2.25
CA GLN A 440 -30.45 -17.90 2.03
C GLN A 440 -30.83 -16.90 0.93
N PHE A 441 -29.85 -16.31 0.24
CA PHE A 441 -30.12 -15.55 -0.96
C PHE A 441 -30.50 -16.47 -2.13
N PRO A 442 -31.48 -16.10 -2.94
CA PRO A 442 -32.08 -16.97 -3.95
C PRO A 442 -31.23 -17.03 -5.25
N PHE A 443 -30.00 -17.51 -5.13
CA PHE A 443 -29.16 -17.77 -6.31
C PHE A 443 -29.78 -18.86 -7.18
N VAL A 444 -29.86 -18.63 -8.49
CA VAL A 444 -30.54 -19.55 -9.40
C VAL A 444 -29.71 -20.80 -9.65
N GLU A 445 -28.46 -20.61 -10.04
CA GLU A 445 -27.58 -21.71 -10.42
C GLU A 445 -26.41 -21.88 -9.45
N LYS A 446 -25.76 -23.04 -9.54
CA LYS A 446 -24.50 -23.28 -8.83
C LYS A 446 -23.41 -22.28 -9.23
N SER A 447 -23.32 -21.93 -10.50
CA SER A 447 -22.41 -20.91 -11.00
C SER A 447 -22.63 -19.54 -10.33
N ASP A 448 -23.87 -19.15 -10.08
CA ASP A 448 -24.18 -17.85 -9.44
C ASP A 448 -23.62 -17.79 -8.01
N LYS A 449 -23.72 -18.92 -7.28
CA LYS A 449 -23.14 -19.04 -5.93
C LYS A 449 -21.61 -18.89 -5.95
N VAL A 450 -20.95 -19.51 -6.92
CA VAL A 450 -19.49 -19.47 -7.04
C VAL A 450 -19.03 -18.09 -7.54
N HIS A 451 -19.80 -17.47 -8.43
CA HIS A 451 -19.56 -16.09 -8.86
C HIS A 451 -19.72 -15.08 -7.71
N ALA A 452 -20.66 -15.31 -6.78
CA ALA A 452 -20.81 -14.54 -5.55
C ALA A 452 -19.60 -14.70 -4.64
N LEU A 453 -19.07 -15.91 -4.48
CA LEU A 453 -17.82 -16.13 -3.73
C LEU A 453 -16.63 -15.46 -4.41
N ALA A 454 -16.56 -15.46 -5.74
CA ALA A 454 -15.51 -14.76 -6.47
C ALA A 454 -15.54 -13.24 -6.18
N MET A 455 -16.73 -12.63 -6.13
CA MET A 455 -16.92 -11.24 -5.74
C MET A 455 -16.44 -10.95 -4.31
N ILE A 456 -16.71 -11.87 -3.36
CA ILE A 456 -16.28 -11.72 -1.96
C ILE A 456 -14.76 -11.86 -1.81
N LEU A 457 -14.12 -12.76 -2.53
CA LEU A 457 -12.69 -13.05 -2.39
C LEU A 457 -11.80 -12.08 -3.18
N GLU A 458 -12.30 -11.48 -4.25
CA GLU A 458 -11.54 -10.61 -5.15
C GLU A 458 -10.81 -9.46 -4.44
N PRO A 459 -11.40 -8.69 -3.51
CA PRO A 459 -10.76 -7.54 -2.87
C PRO A 459 -9.48 -7.90 -2.12
N TYR A 460 -9.43 -9.09 -1.51
CA TYR A 460 -8.26 -9.58 -0.76
C TYR A 460 -7.10 -10.01 -1.67
N MET A 461 -7.38 -10.28 -2.95
CA MET A 461 -6.43 -10.72 -3.96
C MET A 461 -6.26 -9.69 -5.08
N ARG A 462 -6.75 -8.46 -4.91
CA ARG A 462 -6.88 -7.48 -5.99
C ARG A 462 -5.56 -7.22 -6.73
N ASP A 463 -4.44 -7.21 -6.03
CA ASP A 463 -3.12 -6.98 -6.61
C ASP A 463 -2.57 -8.15 -7.42
N MET A 464 -3.16 -9.33 -7.27
CA MET A 464 -2.81 -10.51 -8.06
C MET A 464 -3.36 -10.47 -9.48
N PHE A 465 -4.33 -9.59 -9.73
CA PHE A 465 -5.01 -9.46 -11.01
C PHE A 465 -4.54 -8.20 -11.75
N GLY A 466 -4.74 -8.19 -13.05
CA GLY A 466 -4.83 -6.96 -13.82
C GLY A 466 -6.25 -6.40 -13.75
N PRO A 467 -6.90 -6.13 -14.89
CA PRO A 467 -8.31 -5.81 -14.92
C PRO A 467 -9.18 -6.93 -14.32
N THR A 468 -10.30 -6.55 -13.68
CA THR A 468 -11.30 -7.49 -13.14
C THR A 468 -12.67 -7.21 -13.74
N PRO A 469 -13.52 -8.26 -13.89
CA PRO A 469 -14.83 -8.10 -14.50
C PRO A 469 -15.78 -7.33 -13.58
N PHE A 470 -16.86 -6.84 -14.17
CA PHE A 470 -17.96 -6.21 -13.47
C PHE A 470 -18.86 -7.28 -12.85
N HIS A 471 -18.93 -7.39 -11.52
CA HIS A 471 -19.85 -8.29 -10.83
C HIS A 471 -21.25 -7.73 -10.91
N PHE A 472 -22.11 -8.38 -11.66
CA PHE A 472 -23.44 -7.88 -11.89
C PHE A 472 -24.52 -8.83 -11.39
N ILE A 473 -25.35 -8.34 -10.46
CA ILE A 473 -26.45 -9.10 -9.86
C ILE A 473 -27.71 -8.81 -10.67
N ASN A 474 -28.10 -9.77 -11.50
CA ASN A 474 -29.31 -9.68 -12.33
C ASN A 474 -30.48 -10.38 -11.62
N LYS A 475 -31.63 -9.71 -11.55
CA LYS A 475 -32.84 -10.21 -10.88
C LYS A 475 -34.08 -9.88 -11.71
N PRO A 476 -35.11 -10.74 -11.72
CA PRO A 476 -36.35 -10.43 -12.46
C PRO A 476 -37.18 -9.35 -11.76
N GLU A 477 -37.22 -9.35 -10.42
CA GLU A 477 -38.12 -8.54 -9.64
C GLU A 477 -37.38 -7.72 -8.55
N ALA A 478 -37.93 -6.56 -8.22
CA ALA A 478 -37.51 -5.79 -7.05
C ALA A 478 -37.77 -6.61 -5.75
N GLY A 479 -37.11 -6.24 -4.67
CA GLY A 479 -37.28 -6.95 -3.37
C GLY A 479 -36.61 -8.32 -3.28
N THR A 480 -35.89 -8.80 -4.32
CA THR A 480 -35.18 -10.09 -4.31
C THR A 480 -34.02 -10.13 -3.29
N GLY A 481 -33.50 -8.95 -2.86
CA GLY A 481 -32.44 -8.83 -1.87
C GLY A 481 -31.04 -8.57 -2.44
N ALA A 482 -30.92 -8.15 -3.71
CA ALA A 482 -29.60 -7.93 -4.34
C ALA A 482 -28.78 -6.86 -3.64
N SER A 483 -29.36 -5.72 -3.28
CA SER A 483 -28.63 -4.65 -2.57
C SER A 483 -28.18 -5.14 -1.18
N LEU A 484 -29.03 -5.86 -0.43
CA LEU A 484 -28.67 -6.44 0.85
C LEU A 484 -27.53 -7.49 0.71
N PHE A 485 -27.56 -8.29 -0.37
CA PHE A 485 -26.47 -9.22 -0.67
C PHE A 485 -25.16 -8.48 -0.93
N ILE A 486 -25.16 -7.42 -1.76
CA ILE A 486 -23.97 -6.61 -2.05
C ILE A 486 -23.44 -5.96 -0.78
N GLU A 487 -24.30 -5.37 0.01
CA GLU A 487 -23.96 -4.77 1.30
C GLU A 487 -23.29 -5.78 2.25
N THR A 488 -23.89 -6.96 2.41
CA THR A 488 -23.37 -8.05 3.25
C THR A 488 -22.01 -8.58 2.74
N ALA A 489 -21.88 -8.77 1.43
CA ALA A 489 -20.70 -9.32 0.80
C ALA A 489 -19.48 -8.39 0.86
N LEU A 490 -19.69 -7.08 0.77
CA LEU A 490 -18.62 -6.10 0.64
C LEU A 490 -18.27 -5.37 1.94
N TYR A 491 -19.20 -5.29 2.88
CA TYR A 491 -18.95 -4.65 4.18
C TYR A 491 -17.64 -5.12 4.82
N PRO A 492 -17.32 -6.42 4.86
CA PRO A 492 -16.10 -6.90 5.52
C PRO A 492 -14.82 -6.26 4.99
N THR A 493 -14.74 -5.96 3.70
CA THR A 493 -13.56 -5.35 3.06
C THR A 493 -13.60 -3.83 3.01
N LEU A 494 -14.80 -3.23 3.09
CA LEU A 494 -14.97 -1.78 3.03
C LEU A 494 -15.02 -1.11 4.41
N GLY A 495 -15.51 -1.81 5.44
CA GLY A 495 -15.76 -1.27 6.77
C GLY A 495 -17.01 -0.37 6.84
N HIS A 496 -17.69 -0.21 5.73
CA HIS A 496 -18.96 0.50 5.59
C HIS A 496 -19.78 -0.13 4.46
N TYR A 497 -21.05 0.16 4.38
CA TYR A 497 -21.86 -0.27 3.25
C TYR A 497 -21.42 0.46 1.98
N PRO A 498 -21.36 -0.23 0.82
CA PRO A 498 -20.95 0.39 -0.43
C PRO A 498 -21.91 1.51 -0.84
N GLU A 499 -21.35 2.62 -1.30
CA GLU A 499 -22.12 3.77 -1.75
C GLU A 499 -22.78 3.48 -3.09
N ALA A 500 -24.10 3.36 -3.08
CA ALA A 500 -24.87 3.08 -4.28
C ALA A 500 -24.95 4.34 -5.17
N GLN A 501 -24.62 4.18 -6.45
CA GLN A 501 -24.73 5.23 -7.44
C GLN A 501 -25.73 4.79 -8.51
N THR A 502 -26.51 5.74 -9.03
CA THR A 502 -27.35 5.49 -10.21
C THR A 502 -26.46 5.43 -11.45
N ALA A 503 -26.61 4.39 -12.26
CA ALA A 503 -25.86 4.28 -13.51
C ALA A 503 -26.21 5.44 -14.46
N PRO A 504 -25.23 6.26 -14.89
CA PRO A 504 -25.47 7.38 -15.79
C PRO A 504 -25.99 6.92 -17.16
N LYS A 505 -26.96 7.65 -17.71
CA LYS A 505 -27.57 7.33 -19.00
C LYS A 505 -26.74 7.77 -20.21
N SER A 506 -25.86 8.77 -20.02
CA SER A 506 -24.99 9.27 -21.10
C SER A 506 -23.55 8.90 -20.89
N GLY A 507 -22.76 8.70 -21.95
CA GLY A 507 -21.34 8.43 -21.90
C GLY A 507 -20.55 9.54 -21.20
N ASP A 508 -20.91 10.81 -21.46
CA ASP A 508 -20.22 11.93 -20.81
C ASP A 508 -20.41 11.95 -19.30
N GLU A 509 -21.63 11.68 -18.80
CA GLU A 509 -21.86 11.57 -17.35
C GLU A 509 -21.19 10.33 -16.77
N MET A 510 -21.20 9.20 -17.46
CA MET A 510 -20.46 8.01 -17.05
C MET A 510 -18.97 8.32 -16.91
N LYS A 511 -18.38 9.01 -17.89
CA LYS A 511 -16.98 9.44 -17.84
C LYS A 511 -16.68 10.33 -16.64
N LYS A 512 -17.55 11.29 -16.33
CA LYS A 512 -17.42 12.18 -15.17
C LYS A 512 -17.46 11.40 -13.86
N THR A 513 -18.44 10.51 -13.72
CA THR A 513 -18.60 9.65 -12.53
C THR A 513 -17.38 8.76 -12.32
N LEU A 514 -16.93 8.05 -13.36
CA LEU A 514 -15.75 7.21 -13.30
C LEU A 514 -14.49 8.01 -12.95
N THR A 515 -14.36 9.22 -13.52
CA THR A 515 -13.21 10.10 -13.25
C THR A 515 -13.18 10.53 -11.79
N ALA A 516 -14.32 10.93 -11.22
CA ALA A 516 -14.42 11.32 -9.82
C ALA A 516 -14.09 10.15 -8.88
N CYS A 517 -14.76 9.00 -9.04
CA CYS A 517 -14.54 7.83 -8.20
C CYS A 517 -13.10 7.32 -8.24
N LEU A 518 -12.49 7.24 -9.44
CA LEU A 518 -11.11 6.75 -9.56
C LEU A 518 -10.09 7.78 -9.06
N ALA A 519 -10.40 9.07 -9.13
CA ALA A 519 -9.59 10.13 -8.53
C ALA A 519 -9.59 10.06 -7.00
N GLU A 520 -10.73 9.71 -6.40
CA GLU A 520 -10.85 9.51 -4.95
C GLU A 520 -10.24 8.19 -4.48
N GLY A 521 -9.81 7.33 -5.41
CA GLY A 521 -9.23 6.02 -5.07
C GLY A 521 -10.20 5.12 -4.31
N VAL A 522 -11.50 5.19 -4.63
CA VAL A 522 -12.52 4.36 -3.98
C VAL A 522 -12.22 2.87 -4.18
N ARG A 523 -12.50 2.06 -3.17
CA ARG A 523 -12.27 0.61 -3.22
C ARG A 523 -13.31 -0.15 -4.01
N CYS A 524 -14.52 0.42 -4.14
CA CYS A 524 -15.63 -0.18 -4.88
C CYS A 524 -16.41 0.91 -5.62
N ILE A 525 -16.81 0.63 -6.86
CA ILE A 525 -17.81 1.40 -7.60
C ILE A 525 -19.05 0.52 -7.75
N TYR A 526 -20.15 0.94 -7.13
CA TYR A 526 -21.40 0.21 -7.12
C TYR A 526 -22.51 0.97 -7.83
N PHE A 527 -23.01 0.41 -8.95
CA PHE A 527 -24.19 0.91 -9.67
C PHE A 527 -25.42 0.11 -9.28
N ASP A 528 -26.38 0.76 -8.60
CA ASP A 528 -27.65 0.14 -8.22
C ASP A 528 -28.75 0.44 -9.22
N ASN A 529 -29.69 -0.50 -9.40
CA ASN A 529 -30.84 -0.41 -10.30
C ASN A 529 -30.48 0.02 -11.74
N ALA A 530 -29.41 -0.53 -12.27
CA ALA A 530 -28.97 -0.29 -13.63
C ALA A 530 -29.84 -1.08 -14.62
N ASN A 531 -30.96 -0.51 -15.08
CA ASN A 531 -31.88 -1.18 -16.01
C ASN A 531 -31.31 -1.33 -17.44
N VAL A 532 -30.48 -0.40 -17.85
CA VAL A 532 -29.76 -0.44 -19.14
C VAL A 532 -28.31 -0.06 -18.89
N LEU A 533 -27.40 -0.94 -19.21
CA LEU A 533 -25.96 -0.67 -19.21
C LEU A 533 -25.45 -0.74 -20.65
N ASN A 534 -25.26 0.43 -21.23
CA ASN A 534 -24.71 0.57 -22.58
C ASN A 534 -23.74 1.76 -22.61
N SER A 535 -22.55 1.55 -22.02
CA SER A 535 -21.52 2.60 -21.94
C SER A 535 -20.18 2.07 -22.44
N ALA A 536 -19.69 2.68 -23.51
CA ALA A 536 -18.34 2.43 -24.04
C ALA A 536 -17.26 2.88 -23.05
N GLU A 537 -17.53 3.92 -22.29
CA GLU A 537 -16.63 4.47 -21.25
C GLU A 537 -16.44 3.46 -20.11
N LEU A 538 -17.56 2.87 -19.62
CA LEU A 538 -17.50 1.79 -18.63
C LEU A 538 -16.78 0.57 -19.19
N ALA A 539 -17.12 0.14 -20.40
CA ALA A 539 -16.50 -0.99 -21.06
C ALA A 539 -14.98 -0.80 -21.22
N SER A 540 -14.54 0.41 -21.52
CA SER A 540 -13.11 0.76 -21.59
C SER A 540 -12.45 0.74 -20.22
N ALA A 541 -13.07 1.32 -19.18
CA ALA A 541 -12.54 1.37 -17.82
C ALA A 541 -12.38 -0.03 -17.20
N LEU A 542 -13.32 -0.94 -17.46
CA LEU A 542 -13.31 -2.33 -16.98
C LEU A 542 -12.09 -3.14 -17.44
N THR A 543 -11.49 -2.78 -18.59
CA THR A 543 -10.33 -3.49 -19.15
C THR A 543 -9.01 -2.72 -19.02
N ALA A 544 -9.05 -1.53 -18.40
CA ALA A 544 -7.90 -0.69 -18.24
C ALA A 544 -7.10 -1.01 -16.96
N GLU A 545 -5.79 -1.05 -17.01
CA GLU A 545 -4.93 -1.04 -15.82
C GLU A 545 -4.73 0.38 -15.29
N THR A 546 -4.77 1.36 -16.20
CA THR A 546 -4.65 2.78 -15.88
C THR A 546 -5.77 3.53 -16.59
N TYR A 547 -6.52 4.30 -15.84
CA TYR A 547 -7.57 5.16 -16.37
C TYR A 547 -7.02 6.55 -16.67
N ALA A 548 -7.30 7.04 -17.88
CA ALA A 548 -6.90 8.36 -18.32
C ALA A 548 -8.12 9.18 -18.72
N ALA A 549 -8.34 10.31 -18.05
CA ALA A 549 -9.43 11.21 -18.38
C ALA A 549 -9.03 12.68 -18.12
N ARG A 550 -9.73 13.60 -18.80
CA ARG A 550 -9.57 15.03 -18.55
C ARG A 550 -10.32 15.43 -17.28
N ILE A 551 -9.66 16.14 -16.37
CA ILE A 551 -10.31 16.70 -15.18
C ILE A 551 -11.24 17.85 -15.60
N LEU A 552 -12.47 17.83 -15.11
CA LEU A 552 -13.45 18.88 -15.35
C LEU A 552 -12.97 20.23 -14.79
N GLY A 553 -13.13 21.29 -15.57
CA GLY A 553 -12.74 22.64 -15.15
C GLY A 553 -11.23 22.94 -15.23
N VAL A 554 -10.40 21.94 -15.52
CA VAL A 554 -8.94 22.11 -15.64
C VAL A 554 -8.43 21.46 -16.92
N SER A 555 -7.53 22.13 -17.66
CA SER A 555 -6.90 21.54 -18.86
C SER A 555 -5.80 20.53 -18.53
N LYS A 556 -6.06 19.60 -17.57
CA LYS A 556 -5.11 18.57 -17.12
C LYS A 556 -5.71 17.19 -17.30
N MET A 557 -4.88 16.23 -17.74
CA MET A 557 -5.23 14.81 -17.75
C MET A 557 -4.98 14.21 -16.36
N LEU A 558 -5.93 13.40 -15.90
CA LEU A 558 -5.76 12.51 -14.77
C LEU A 558 -5.31 11.14 -15.30
N ARG A 559 -4.29 10.55 -14.70
CA ARG A 559 -3.90 9.15 -14.93
C ARG A 559 -3.72 8.47 -13.59
N VAL A 560 -4.58 7.50 -13.31
CA VAL A 560 -4.60 6.76 -12.04
C VAL A 560 -4.72 5.27 -12.28
N PRO A 561 -4.17 4.43 -11.38
CA PRO A 561 -4.34 2.98 -11.47
C PRO A 561 -5.81 2.60 -11.24
N VAL A 562 -6.30 1.60 -11.96
CA VAL A 562 -7.64 1.02 -11.75
C VAL A 562 -7.52 -0.14 -10.78
N GLN A 563 -7.71 0.14 -9.49
CA GLN A 563 -7.61 -0.84 -8.40
C GLN A 563 -8.94 -0.99 -7.62
N VAL A 564 -10.04 -0.75 -8.32
CA VAL A 564 -11.39 -0.75 -7.79
C VAL A 564 -12.08 -2.08 -8.06
N GLN A 565 -12.99 -2.49 -7.18
CA GLN A 565 -13.94 -3.55 -7.45
C GLN A 565 -15.19 -2.97 -8.12
N TRP A 566 -15.64 -3.63 -9.19
CA TRP A 566 -16.79 -3.21 -9.98
C TRP A 566 -18.01 -4.03 -9.61
N VAL A 567 -19.09 -3.39 -9.15
CA VAL A 567 -20.31 -4.08 -8.72
C VAL A 567 -21.54 -3.33 -9.24
N GLY A 568 -22.56 -4.09 -9.65
CA GLY A 568 -23.83 -3.54 -10.05
C GLY A 568 -25.00 -4.47 -9.82
N SER A 569 -26.19 -3.91 -9.78
CA SER A 569 -27.43 -4.67 -9.74
C SER A 569 -28.47 -4.07 -10.71
N GLY A 570 -29.39 -4.90 -11.17
CA GLY A 570 -30.49 -4.44 -12.01
C GLY A 570 -31.61 -5.47 -12.19
N ASN A 571 -32.76 -4.97 -12.66
CA ASN A 571 -33.95 -5.81 -12.90
C ASN A 571 -34.03 -6.11 -14.40
N ASN A 572 -33.84 -7.39 -14.77
CA ASN A 572 -33.85 -7.84 -16.17
C ASN A 572 -33.03 -6.90 -17.07
N THR A 573 -31.84 -6.57 -16.60
CA THR A 573 -30.98 -5.56 -17.22
C THR A 573 -30.53 -6.02 -18.60
N GLU A 574 -30.80 -5.20 -19.61
CA GLU A 574 -30.25 -5.40 -20.95
C GLU A 574 -28.79 -4.97 -20.97
N LEU A 575 -27.91 -5.94 -21.08
CA LEU A 575 -26.48 -5.76 -21.25
C LEU A 575 -26.16 -5.85 -22.74
N THR A 576 -25.41 -4.90 -23.29
CA THR A 576 -24.86 -5.06 -24.64
C THR A 576 -23.94 -6.28 -24.70
N THR A 577 -23.82 -6.91 -25.85
CA THR A 577 -22.90 -8.03 -26.06
C THR A 577 -21.46 -7.68 -25.66
N GLU A 578 -21.07 -6.42 -25.82
CA GLU A 578 -19.77 -5.91 -25.43
C GLU A 578 -19.58 -5.88 -23.91
N LEU A 579 -20.57 -5.41 -23.16
CA LEU A 579 -20.51 -5.39 -21.70
C LEU A 579 -20.69 -6.79 -21.10
N TYR A 580 -21.58 -7.62 -21.66
CA TYR A 580 -21.85 -8.95 -21.14
C TYR A 580 -20.57 -9.81 -21.03
N ARG A 581 -19.70 -9.77 -22.03
CA ARG A 581 -18.41 -10.49 -21.97
C ARG A 581 -17.48 -9.98 -20.86
N ARG A 582 -17.73 -8.77 -20.33
CA ARG A 582 -16.98 -8.14 -19.24
C ARG A 582 -17.63 -8.30 -17.87
N VAL A 583 -18.76 -8.98 -17.80
CA VAL A 583 -19.56 -9.15 -16.58
C VAL A 583 -19.30 -10.52 -15.98
N ASN A 584 -19.11 -10.58 -14.65
CA ASN A 584 -19.27 -11.78 -13.85
C ASN A 584 -20.75 -11.83 -13.44
N ASP A 585 -21.58 -12.58 -14.21
CA ASP A 585 -23.02 -12.63 -14.05
C ASP A 585 -23.42 -13.45 -12.82
N ILE A 586 -24.26 -12.86 -11.97
CA ILE A 586 -24.83 -13.47 -10.75
C ILE A 586 -26.33 -13.29 -10.81
N ARG A 587 -27.07 -14.37 -11.00
CA ARG A 587 -28.52 -14.32 -11.06
C ARG A 587 -29.16 -14.69 -9.74
N MET A 588 -30.11 -13.86 -9.31
CA MET A 588 -30.94 -14.09 -8.13
C MET A 588 -32.41 -14.05 -8.54
N ASP A 589 -33.18 -15.07 -8.15
CA ASP A 589 -34.60 -15.17 -8.46
C ASP A 589 -35.33 -15.83 -7.29
N ALA A 590 -36.20 -15.10 -6.63
CA ALA A 590 -36.95 -15.60 -5.49
C ALA A 590 -38.10 -16.54 -5.88
N GLN A 591 -38.43 -16.62 -7.17
CA GLN A 591 -39.53 -17.43 -7.74
C GLN A 591 -40.89 -17.19 -7.05
N VAL A 592 -41.13 -15.97 -6.61
CA VAL A 592 -42.38 -15.51 -6.01
C VAL A 592 -42.76 -14.16 -6.61
N GLU A 593 -44.04 -13.93 -6.74
CA GLU A 593 -44.59 -12.70 -7.38
C GLU A 593 -44.18 -11.44 -6.62
N ARG A 594 -44.07 -11.51 -5.29
CA ARG A 594 -43.67 -10.39 -4.42
C ARG A 594 -42.54 -10.80 -3.48
N PRO A 595 -41.30 -10.70 -3.91
CA PRO A 595 -40.15 -11.10 -3.10
C PRO A 595 -40.01 -10.33 -1.76
N GLU A 596 -40.51 -9.10 -1.70
CA GLU A 596 -40.51 -8.25 -0.52
C GLU A 596 -41.43 -8.77 0.61
N ASP A 597 -42.47 -9.55 0.26
CA ASP A 597 -43.42 -10.10 1.25
C ASP A 597 -42.91 -11.41 1.91
N ARG A 598 -41.68 -11.82 1.61
CA ARG A 598 -41.11 -13.01 2.26
C ARG A 598 -41.03 -12.84 3.74
N ASN A 599 -41.50 -13.85 4.48
CA ASN A 599 -41.54 -13.84 5.95
C ASN A 599 -40.12 -13.77 6.53
N ILE A 600 -39.80 -12.62 7.15
CA ILE A 600 -38.52 -12.36 7.84
C ILE A 600 -38.22 -13.42 8.91
N GLY A 601 -39.27 -13.99 9.55
CA GLY A 601 -39.10 -15.04 10.56
C GLY A 601 -38.49 -16.34 10.05
N GLN A 602 -38.48 -16.58 8.76
CA GLN A 602 -37.88 -17.78 8.14
C GLN A 602 -36.37 -17.65 7.90
N PHE A 603 -35.80 -16.43 7.98
CA PHE A 603 -34.36 -16.25 7.84
C PHE A 603 -33.63 -16.61 9.12
N ARG A 604 -32.48 -17.29 8.98
CA ARG A 604 -31.62 -17.70 10.11
C ARG A 604 -31.03 -16.50 10.83
N ILE A 605 -30.68 -15.46 10.10
CA ILE A 605 -30.20 -14.19 10.63
C ILE A 605 -31.32 -13.17 10.42
N LYS A 606 -31.88 -12.67 11.52
CA LYS A 606 -32.99 -11.71 11.47
C LYS A 606 -32.57 -10.32 11.05
N ASP A 607 -31.46 -9.83 11.61
CA ASP A 607 -30.80 -8.60 11.20
C ASP A 607 -29.44 -8.93 10.57
N LEU A 608 -29.43 -9.05 9.25
CA LEU A 608 -28.22 -9.41 8.51
C LEU A 608 -27.21 -8.25 8.49
N LYS A 609 -27.66 -7.00 8.56
CA LYS A 609 -26.78 -5.83 8.58
C LYS A 609 -26.03 -5.78 9.92
N GLU A 610 -26.72 -5.85 11.04
CA GLU A 610 -26.11 -5.89 12.36
C GLU A 610 -25.15 -7.08 12.48
N TRP A 611 -25.59 -8.28 12.07
CA TRP A 611 -24.76 -9.48 12.07
C TRP A 611 -23.46 -9.29 11.28
N THR A 612 -23.54 -8.64 10.11
CA THR A 612 -22.38 -8.42 9.24
C THR A 612 -21.35 -7.51 9.90
N VAL A 613 -21.81 -6.47 10.60
CA VAL A 613 -20.95 -5.57 11.38
C VAL A 613 -20.24 -6.34 12.50
N GLU A 614 -21.00 -7.09 13.30
CA GLU A 614 -20.47 -7.84 14.44
C GLU A 614 -19.48 -8.95 14.03
N HIS A 615 -19.65 -9.52 12.84
CA HIS A 615 -18.85 -10.65 12.38
C HIS A 615 -17.84 -10.27 11.30
N GLN A 616 -17.53 -8.98 11.14
CA GLN A 616 -16.59 -8.49 10.12
C GLN A 616 -15.24 -9.22 10.19
N ALA A 617 -14.62 -9.26 11.37
CA ALA A 617 -13.29 -9.88 11.55
C ALA A 617 -13.30 -11.36 11.17
N GLN A 618 -14.35 -12.11 11.56
CA GLN A 618 -14.49 -13.53 11.23
C GLN A 618 -14.67 -13.77 9.72
N GLN A 619 -15.39 -12.88 9.02
CA GLN A 619 -15.55 -12.95 7.56
C GLN A 619 -14.24 -12.67 6.85
N VAL A 620 -13.51 -11.63 7.29
CA VAL A 620 -12.17 -11.30 6.79
C VAL A 620 -11.20 -12.47 7.01
N GLN A 621 -11.13 -13.00 8.23
CA GLN A 621 -10.26 -14.13 8.57
C GLN A 621 -10.58 -15.37 7.71
N ALA A 622 -11.86 -15.66 7.49
CA ALA A 622 -12.28 -16.78 6.67
C ALA A 622 -11.82 -16.63 5.21
N ALA A 623 -12.01 -15.45 4.61
CA ALA A 623 -11.55 -15.18 3.24
C ALA A 623 -10.02 -15.33 3.12
N LEU A 624 -9.28 -14.74 4.04
CA LEU A 624 -7.81 -14.80 4.05
C LEU A 624 -7.30 -16.25 4.29
N THR A 625 -7.97 -17.02 5.13
CA THR A 625 -7.62 -18.44 5.38
C THR A 625 -7.74 -19.28 4.12
N ILE A 626 -8.80 -19.08 3.33
CA ILE A 626 -9.01 -19.78 2.05
C ILE A 626 -7.90 -19.39 1.06
N ILE A 627 -7.62 -18.10 0.93
CA ILE A 627 -6.59 -17.61 0.00
C ILE A 627 -5.20 -18.10 0.43
N GLN A 628 -4.89 -18.02 1.74
CA GLN A 628 -3.60 -18.49 2.28
C GLN A 628 -3.35 -19.97 1.99
N TYR A 629 -4.40 -20.80 2.06
CA TYR A 629 -4.30 -22.21 1.69
C TYR A 629 -3.87 -22.38 0.23
N TRP A 630 -4.52 -21.68 -0.70
CA TRP A 630 -4.19 -21.72 -2.12
C TRP A 630 -2.79 -21.15 -2.41
N VAL A 631 -2.38 -20.08 -1.71
CA VAL A 631 -1.02 -19.54 -1.79
C VAL A 631 0.01 -20.57 -1.36
N ASN A 632 -0.23 -21.27 -0.26
CA ASN A 632 0.69 -22.32 0.23
C ASN A 632 0.81 -23.53 -0.73
N LEU A 633 -0.15 -23.73 -1.61
CA LEU A 633 -0.08 -24.72 -2.70
C LEU A 633 0.72 -24.21 -3.92
N GLY A 634 1.28 -23.00 -3.85
CA GLY A 634 2.04 -22.37 -4.92
C GLY A 634 1.17 -21.66 -5.95
N MET A 635 -0.04 -21.25 -5.57
CA MET A 635 -0.98 -20.52 -6.41
C MET A 635 -1.30 -21.19 -7.76
N PRO A 636 -1.70 -22.48 -7.76
CA PRO A 636 -1.99 -23.19 -8.99
C PRO A 636 -3.07 -22.46 -9.80
N LYS A 637 -2.88 -22.39 -11.11
CA LYS A 637 -3.85 -21.83 -12.04
C LYS A 637 -4.82 -22.91 -12.49
N GLY A 638 -6.12 -22.58 -12.53
CA GLY A 638 -7.16 -23.45 -13.08
C GLY A 638 -7.37 -23.21 -14.58
N GLN A 639 -8.34 -23.96 -15.16
CA GLN A 639 -8.66 -23.91 -16.58
C GLN A 639 -9.67 -22.81 -16.96
N GLY A 640 -10.16 -22.05 -15.97
CA GLY A 640 -11.11 -20.97 -16.24
C GLY A 640 -10.51 -19.92 -17.17
N SER A 641 -11.28 -19.54 -18.19
CA SER A 641 -10.90 -18.52 -19.15
C SER A 641 -12.02 -17.50 -19.32
N LYS A 642 -11.63 -16.22 -19.29
CA LYS A 642 -12.51 -15.11 -19.58
C LYS A 642 -11.70 -14.04 -20.33
N ALA A 643 -12.10 -13.76 -21.56
CA ALA A 643 -11.39 -12.79 -22.43
C ALA A 643 -11.25 -11.43 -21.75
N SER A 644 -10.08 -10.85 -21.82
CA SER A 644 -9.64 -9.61 -21.15
C SER A 644 -9.42 -9.73 -19.62
N TYR A 645 -9.69 -10.90 -19.00
CA TYR A 645 -9.56 -11.16 -17.57
C TYR A 645 -8.89 -12.52 -17.31
N GLU A 646 -7.93 -12.88 -18.14
CA GLU A 646 -7.30 -14.22 -18.13
C GLU A 646 -6.64 -14.50 -16.77
N ALA A 647 -5.95 -13.51 -16.19
CA ALA A 647 -5.28 -13.67 -14.89
C ALA A 647 -6.30 -13.88 -13.75
N TRP A 648 -7.38 -13.11 -13.73
CA TRP A 648 -8.47 -13.22 -12.77
C TRP A 648 -9.14 -14.59 -12.88
N ALA A 649 -9.52 -15.00 -14.10
CA ALA A 649 -10.19 -16.28 -14.36
C ALA A 649 -9.32 -17.48 -13.96
N ALA A 650 -8.05 -17.51 -14.38
CA ALA A 650 -7.15 -18.62 -14.11
C ALA A 650 -6.81 -18.75 -12.63
N LYS A 651 -6.59 -17.64 -11.91
CA LYS A 651 -6.24 -17.66 -10.47
C LYS A 651 -7.43 -18.06 -9.61
N LEU A 652 -8.61 -17.47 -9.85
CA LEU A 652 -9.82 -17.86 -9.10
C LEU A 652 -10.26 -19.30 -9.43
N SER A 653 -10.17 -19.74 -10.70
CA SER A 653 -10.40 -21.17 -11.01
C SER A 653 -9.46 -22.06 -10.22
N GLY A 654 -8.17 -21.75 -10.18
CA GLY A 654 -7.19 -22.52 -9.42
C GLY A 654 -7.45 -22.51 -7.91
N LEU A 655 -7.91 -21.39 -7.37
CA LEU A 655 -8.31 -21.29 -5.97
C LEU A 655 -9.54 -22.19 -5.71
N PHE A 656 -10.59 -22.09 -6.53
CA PHE A 656 -11.79 -22.89 -6.37
C PHE A 656 -11.53 -24.39 -6.57
N ASP A 657 -10.66 -24.74 -7.50
CA ASP A 657 -10.23 -26.13 -7.70
C ASP A 657 -9.49 -26.65 -6.44
N ALA A 658 -8.61 -25.85 -5.84
CA ALA A 658 -7.86 -26.21 -4.65
C ALA A 658 -8.76 -26.47 -3.41
N ILE A 659 -9.89 -25.77 -3.32
CA ILE A 659 -10.86 -25.95 -2.22
C ILE A 659 -12.08 -26.81 -2.62
N ASN A 660 -12.01 -27.48 -3.77
CA ASN A 660 -13.04 -28.35 -4.32
C ASN A 660 -14.43 -27.69 -4.52
N VAL A 661 -14.45 -26.42 -4.92
CA VAL A 661 -15.66 -25.67 -5.32
C VAL A 661 -15.79 -25.72 -6.84
N ARG A 662 -16.93 -26.21 -7.33
CA ARG A 662 -17.22 -26.42 -8.76
C ARG A 662 -18.26 -25.42 -9.25
N GLY A 663 -18.19 -25.02 -10.54
CA GLY A 663 -19.19 -24.18 -11.20
C GLY A 663 -18.70 -22.76 -11.52
N PHE A 664 -17.44 -22.44 -11.28
CA PHE A 664 -16.89 -21.17 -11.69
C PHE A 664 -16.80 -21.04 -13.22
N LEU A 665 -17.30 -19.94 -13.77
CA LEU A 665 -17.38 -19.64 -15.22
C LEU A 665 -18.15 -20.66 -16.07
N THR A 666 -19.07 -21.41 -15.44
CA THR A 666 -19.94 -22.39 -16.14
C THR A 666 -21.34 -21.84 -16.43
N THR A 667 -21.49 -20.53 -16.59
CA THR A 667 -22.77 -19.88 -16.89
C THR A 667 -23.47 -20.53 -18.10
N PRO A 668 -24.76 -20.90 -18.00
CA PRO A 668 -25.53 -21.48 -19.08
C PRO A 668 -25.51 -20.62 -20.34
N LYS A 669 -25.50 -21.26 -21.51
CA LYS A 669 -25.37 -20.56 -22.79
C LYS A 669 -26.59 -19.68 -23.12
N ASP A 670 -27.75 -20.06 -22.65
CA ASP A 670 -29.03 -19.36 -22.78
C ASP A 670 -29.09 -18.00 -22.10
N ARG A 671 -28.16 -17.74 -21.15
CA ARG A 671 -28.02 -16.43 -20.48
C ARG A 671 -27.20 -15.41 -21.26
N ARG A 672 -26.59 -15.83 -22.35
CA ARG A 672 -25.86 -14.87 -23.19
C ARG A 672 -26.85 -14.00 -23.93
N PRO A 673 -26.72 -12.67 -23.92
CA PRO A 673 -27.55 -11.81 -24.76
C PRO A 673 -27.40 -12.28 -26.20
N GLU A 674 -28.48 -12.67 -26.79
CA GLU A 674 -28.50 -12.90 -28.21
C GLU A 674 -28.31 -11.52 -28.87
N ASP A 675 -27.40 -11.44 -29.83
CA ASP A 675 -27.30 -10.27 -30.70
C ASP A 675 -28.57 -10.32 -31.55
N PRO A 676 -29.52 -9.38 -31.37
CA PRO A 676 -30.82 -9.46 -32.05
C PRO A 676 -30.68 -9.59 -33.57
N ASP A 677 -29.60 -8.96 -34.09
CA ASP A 677 -29.28 -9.06 -35.53
C ASP A 677 -28.55 -10.40 -35.86
N ALA A 678 -27.98 -11.09 -34.89
CA ALA A 678 -27.16 -12.29 -35.13
C ALA A 678 -28.02 -13.50 -35.56
N GLU A 679 -29.19 -13.69 -34.96
CA GLU A 679 -30.13 -14.75 -35.36
C GLU A 679 -30.65 -14.50 -36.74
N THR A 680 -31.15 -13.28 -37.01
CA THR A 680 -31.54 -12.85 -38.34
C THR A 680 -30.40 -12.98 -39.36
N MET A 681 -29.16 -12.64 -38.96
CA MET A 681 -27.98 -12.82 -39.80
C MET A 681 -27.64 -14.28 -40.02
N ARG A 682 -27.82 -15.14 -39.02
CA ARG A 682 -27.65 -16.59 -39.15
C ARG A 682 -28.59 -17.18 -40.17
N GLU A 683 -29.89 -16.84 -40.09
CA GLU A 683 -30.89 -17.24 -41.06
C GLU A 683 -30.58 -16.72 -42.46
N LEU A 684 -30.21 -15.43 -42.54
CA LEU A 684 -29.91 -14.78 -43.83
C LEU A 684 -28.65 -15.40 -44.49
N ILE A 685 -27.58 -15.64 -43.76
CA ILE A 685 -26.34 -16.25 -44.26
C ILE A 685 -26.61 -17.68 -44.74
N LEU A 686 -27.40 -18.43 -43.99
CA LEU A 686 -27.80 -19.77 -44.40
C LEU A 686 -28.67 -19.75 -45.66
N ALA A 687 -29.63 -18.82 -45.73
CA ALA A 687 -30.46 -18.64 -46.93
C ALA A 687 -29.61 -18.23 -48.14
N MET A 688 -28.67 -17.28 -47.98
CA MET A 688 -27.73 -16.89 -49.04
C MET A 688 -26.89 -18.06 -49.51
N PHE A 689 -26.35 -18.87 -48.61
CA PHE A 689 -25.58 -20.07 -48.91
C PHE A 689 -26.40 -21.12 -49.67
N ASN A 690 -27.65 -21.34 -49.25
CA ASN A 690 -28.56 -22.24 -49.93
C ASN A 690 -28.96 -21.74 -51.33
N ALA A 691 -29.14 -20.45 -51.50
CA ALA A 691 -29.41 -19.83 -52.81
C ALA A 691 -28.21 -19.96 -53.74
N GLN A 692 -26.97 -19.75 -53.27
CA GLN A 692 -25.74 -19.96 -54.04
C GLN A 692 -25.57 -21.43 -54.51
N ARG A 693 -26.13 -22.37 -53.77
CA ARG A 693 -26.11 -23.80 -54.12
C ARG A 693 -27.32 -24.27 -54.95
N GLY A 694 -28.21 -23.34 -55.28
CA GLY A 694 -29.41 -23.67 -56.00
C GLY A 694 -30.46 -24.49 -55.23
N LYS A 695 -30.34 -24.58 -53.92
CA LYS A 695 -31.30 -25.24 -53.01
C LYS A 695 -32.55 -24.41 -52.73
N ILE A 696 -32.41 -23.07 -52.86
CA ILE A 696 -33.49 -22.10 -52.74
C ILE A 696 -33.49 -21.32 -54.08
N GLN A 697 -34.68 -21.13 -54.66
CA GLN A 697 -34.87 -20.30 -55.85
C GLN A 697 -35.60 -19.01 -55.41
N PRO A 698 -34.89 -17.90 -55.12
CA PRO A 698 -35.56 -16.62 -54.98
C PRO A 698 -36.27 -16.24 -56.30
N SER A 699 -37.28 -15.39 -56.20
CA SER A 699 -38.07 -14.95 -57.35
C SER A 699 -37.27 -14.31 -58.50
N ASN A 700 -35.98 -13.94 -58.22
CA ASN A 700 -35.06 -13.46 -59.24
C ASN A 700 -34.25 -14.59 -59.83
N SER A 701 -33.83 -14.47 -61.06
CA SER A 701 -33.14 -15.50 -61.87
C SER A 701 -32.14 -16.33 -61.08
N PRO A 702 -32.19 -17.68 -61.07
CA PRO A 702 -31.33 -18.56 -60.32
C PRO A 702 -29.82 -18.34 -60.63
N ASP A 703 -29.49 -17.88 -61.78
CA ASP A 703 -28.13 -17.64 -62.23
C ASP A 703 -27.43 -16.46 -61.56
N VAL A 704 -28.21 -15.53 -60.96
CA VAL A 704 -27.68 -14.38 -60.23
C VAL A 704 -26.87 -14.85 -59.02
N TRP A 705 -27.29 -15.92 -58.34
CA TRP A 705 -26.67 -16.42 -57.13
C TRP A 705 -25.41 -17.28 -57.34
N LYS A 706 -25.10 -17.63 -58.60
CA LYS A 706 -23.82 -18.29 -58.94
C LYS A 706 -22.62 -17.35 -58.82
N LYS A 707 -22.87 -16.04 -58.67
CA LYS A 707 -21.83 -14.99 -58.52
C LYS A 707 -22.11 -14.16 -57.28
N PRO A 708 -21.16 -13.37 -56.78
CA PRO A 708 -21.42 -12.40 -55.68
C PRO A 708 -22.57 -11.45 -56.08
N VAL A 709 -23.56 -11.33 -55.17
CA VAL A 709 -24.82 -10.61 -55.41
C VAL A 709 -24.80 -9.18 -54.86
N GLN A 710 -25.74 -8.32 -55.33
CA GLN A 710 -25.93 -6.96 -54.78
C GLN A 710 -26.88 -7.00 -53.57
N ALA A 711 -26.90 -5.92 -52.77
CA ALA A 711 -27.80 -5.82 -51.65
C ALA A 711 -29.30 -5.91 -52.04
N LYS A 712 -29.68 -5.43 -53.22
CA LYS A 712 -31.03 -5.59 -53.73
C LYS A 712 -31.43 -7.05 -53.91
N ASP A 713 -30.55 -7.91 -54.40
CA ASP A 713 -30.82 -9.33 -54.58
C ASP A 713 -30.99 -10.04 -53.23
N VAL A 714 -30.30 -9.55 -52.18
CA VAL A 714 -30.46 -10.01 -50.81
C VAL A 714 -31.78 -9.55 -50.20
N VAL A 715 -32.27 -8.34 -50.52
CA VAL A 715 -33.61 -7.88 -50.14
C VAL A 715 -34.69 -8.82 -50.71
N ASP A 716 -34.56 -9.20 -52.00
CA ASP A 716 -35.49 -10.13 -52.64
C ASP A 716 -35.46 -11.52 -51.97
N LEU A 717 -34.28 -11.99 -51.57
CA LEU A 717 -34.14 -13.24 -50.81
C LEU A 717 -34.80 -13.13 -49.41
N ILE A 718 -34.61 -12.05 -48.69
CA ILE A 718 -35.20 -11.79 -47.37
C ILE A 718 -36.73 -11.88 -47.49
N ARG A 719 -37.30 -11.26 -48.49
CA ARG A 719 -38.76 -11.31 -48.76
C ARG A 719 -39.22 -12.72 -49.14
N ALA A 720 -38.51 -13.40 -50.05
CA ALA A 720 -38.86 -14.75 -50.52
C ALA A 720 -38.79 -15.78 -49.38
N GLN A 721 -37.88 -15.61 -48.37
CA GLN A 721 -37.70 -16.51 -47.25
C GLN A 721 -38.41 -16.00 -45.98
N ASN A 722 -39.13 -14.90 -46.04
CA ASN A 722 -39.83 -14.29 -44.92
C ASN A 722 -38.93 -14.06 -43.66
N ILE A 723 -37.66 -13.65 -43.91
CA ILE A 723 -36.69 -13.38 -42.83
C ILE A 723 -37.03 -12.02 -42.22
N ALA A 724 -37.14 -11.98 -40.90
CA ALA A 724 -37.50 -10.77 -40.17
C ALA A 724 -36.32 -9.78 -40.10
N VAL A 725 -36.27 -8.80 -40.99
CA VAL A 725 -35.29 -7.69 -40.99
C VAL A 725 -36.01 -6.37 -40.82
N ASP A 726 -35.62 -5.60 -39.79
CA ASP A 726 -36.10 -4.24 -39.62
C ASP A 726 -35.33 -3.27 -40.52
N PHE A 727 -35.99 -2.77 -41.54
CA PHE A 727 -35.40 -1.80 -42.48
C PHE A 727 -35.43 -0.36 -41.97
N GLY A 728 -36.21 -0.07 -40.92
CA GLY A 728 -36.46 1.29 -40.41
C GLY A 728 -37.00 2.22 -41.49
N PHE A 729 -36.67 3.49 -41.45
CA PHE A 729 -37.05 4.52 -42.44
C PHE A 729 -36.09 4.64 -43.63
N LYS A 730 -35.22 3.65 -43.88
CA LYS A 730 -34.17 3.68 -44.91
C LYS A 730 -34.57 2.88 -46.13
N GLU A 731 -33.98 3.25 -47.29
CA GLU A 731 -34.02 2.41 -48.47
C GLU A 731 -33.50 1.00 -48.13
N GLU A 732 -34.31 -0.04 -48.39
CA GLU A 732 -34.09 -1.43 -47.96
C GLU A 732 -32.70 -1.97 -48.36
N ALA A 733 -32.29 -1.76 -49.63
CA ALA A 733 -30.98 -2.19 -50.10
C ALA A 733 -29.82 -1.52 -49.32
N ARG A 734 -29.99 -0.29 -48.86
CA ARG A 734 -29.02 0.44 -48.03
C ARG A 734 -29.01 -0.06 -46.62
N ALA A 735 -30.16 -0.39 -46.06
CA ALA A 735 -30.29 -0.98 -44.73
C ALA A 735 -29.62 -2.38 -44.70
N VAL A 736 -29.91 -3.23 -45.67
CA VAL A 736 -29.32 -4.56 -45.85
C VAL A 736 -27.80 -4.46 -46.05
N SER A 737 -27.32 -3.55 -46.91
CA SER A 737 -25.88 -3.35 -47.12
C SER A 737 -25.15 -2.94 -45.81
N LYS A 738 -25.80 -2.12 -44.97
CA LYS A 738 -25.25 -1.73 -43.67
C LYS A 738 -25.27 -2.90 -42.66
N LEU A 739 -26.34 -3.70 -42.66
CA LEU A 739 -26.48 -4.90 -41.83
C LEU A 739 -25.40 -5.91 -42.20
N LEU A 740 -25.29 -6.31 -43.48
CA LEU A 740 -24.27 -7.22 -43.98
C LEU A 740 -22.86 -6.74 -43.69
N GLY A 741 -22.63 -5.42 -43.81
CA GLY A 741 -21.31 -4.82 -43.54
C GLY A 741 -20.79 -5.02 -42.13
N ARG A 742 -21.68 -5.16 -41.13
CA ARG A 742 -21.32 -5.41 -39.73
C ARG A 742 -20.82 -6.84 -39.48
N TYR A 743 -21.19 -7.78 -40.38
CA TYR A 743 -20.94 -9.22 -40.20
C TYR A 743 -19.94 -9.80 -41.20
N VAL A 744 -19.30 -9.00 -42.03
CA VAL A 744 -18.24 -9.44 -42.97
C VAL A 744 -17.10 -10.08 -42.19
N GLY A 745 -16.68 -11.27 -42.65
CA GLY A 745 -15.60 -12.01 -42.04
C GLY A 745 -15.96 -12.73 -40.74
N ARG A 746 -17.14 -12.53 -40.17
CA ARG A 746 -17.58 -13.24 -38.96
C ARG A 746 -18.08 -14.63 -39.33
N PRO A 747 -17.52 -15.72 -38.77
CA PRO A 747 -18.01 -17.08 -39.04
C PRO A 747 -19.27 -17.38 -38.21
N PHE A 748 -20.21 -18.03 -38.84
CA PHE A 748 -21.40 -18.62 -38.23
C PHE A 748 -21.34 -20.14 -38.37
N SER A 749 -21.36 -20.86 -37.23
CA SER A 749 -21.24 -22.30 -37.21
C SER A 749 -22.60 -22.98 -37.37
N PHE A 750 -22.66 -23.98 -38.23
CA PHE A 750 -23.85 -24.75 -38.52
C PHE A 750 -23.51 -26.25 -38.42
N ASN A 751 -24.52 -27.06 -37.97
CA ASN A 751 -24.44 -28.51 -37.95
C ASN A 751 -25.15 -29.05 -39.21
N ALA A 752 -24.50 -29.86 -40.00
CA ALA A 752 -25.16 -30.60 -41.06
C ALA A 752 -25.86 -31.85 -40.48
N GLU A 753 -26.91 -32.33 -41.15
CA GLU A 753 -27.58 -33.59 -40.80
C GLU A 753 -26.65 -34.79 -40.79
N THR A 754 -25.53 -34.69 -41.47
CA THR A 754 -24.44 -35.68 -41.51
C THR A 754 -23.50 -35.64 -40.29
N GLY A 755 -23.76 -34.83 -39.25
CA GLY A 755 -22.92 -34.67 -38.09
C GLY A 755 -21.67 -33.78 -38.31
N ARG A 756 -21.46 -33.25 -39.50
CA ARG A 756 -20.34 -32.33 -39.78
C ARG A 756 -20.68 -30.90 -39.35
N VAL A 757 -19.67 -30.24 -38.73
CA VAL A 757 -19.76 -28.81 -38.36
C VAL A 757 -19.05 -27.98 -39.43
N PHE A 758 -19.72 -26.95 -39.93
CA PHE A 758 -19.14 -26.04 -40.90
C PHE A 758 -19.41 -24.57 -40.54
N ASN A 759 -18.50 -23.71 -40.87
CA ASN A 759 -18.66 -22.26 -40.74
C ASN A 759 -19.08 -21.66 -42.05
N LEU A 760 -20.08 -20.79 -42.01
CA LEU A 760 -20.44 -19.88 -43.10
C LEU A 760 -19.93 -18.49 -42.76
N THR A 761 -19.18 -17.91 -43.68
CA THR A 761 -18.60 -16.56 -43.52
C THR A 761 -19.03 -15.68 -44.63
N LEU A 762 -19.57 -14.50 -44.29
CA LEU A 762 -19.97 -13.49 -45.29
C LEU A 762 -18.74 -12.79 -45.84
N GLU A 763 -18.61 -12.76 -47.16
CA GLU A 763 -17.54 -12.07 -47.88
C GLU A 763 -18.07 -10.86 -48.64
N LYS A 764 -17.24 -9.83 -48.70
CA LYS A 764 -17.51 -8.58 -49.42
C LYS A 764 -16.53 -8.40 -50.55
N SER A 765 -16.99 -8.11 -51.74
CA SER A 765 -16.16 -7.83 -52.90
C SER A 765 -16.69 -6.58 -53.64
N TYR A 766 -15.92 -6.08 -54.57
CA TYR A 766 -16.27 -4.93 -55.39
C TYR A 766 -16.19 -5.27 -56.89
N TYR A 767 -17.20 -4.91 -57.62
CA TYR A 767 -17.18 -5.00 -59.07
C TYR A 767 -17.76 -3.73 -59.69
N GLN A 768 -16.99 -3.04 -60.53
CA GLN A 768 -17.37 -1.77 -61.14
C GLN A 768 -17.96 -0.76 -60.12
N SER A 769 -17.25 -0.52 -59.02
CA SER A 769 -17.66 0.38 -57.91
C SER A 769 -18.87 -0.06 -57.09
N THR A 770 -19.48 -1.22 -57.41
CA THR A 770 -20.65 -1.76 -56.71
C THR A 770 -20.24 -2.84 -55.72
N THR A 771 -20.73 -2.71 -54.46
CA THR A 771 -20.51 -3.73 -53.42
C THR A 771 -21.27 -5.02 -53.77
N ARG A 772 -20.57 -6.13 -53.66
CA ARG A 772 -21.07 -7.50 -53.86
C ARG A 772 -20.87 -8.36 -52.63
N TRP A 773 -21.76 -9.31 -52.41
CA TRP A 773 -21.83 -10.17 -51.25
C TRP A 773 -21.84 -11.64 -51.67
N SER A 774 -21.09 -12.49 -50.97
CA SER A 774 -21.07 -13.92 -51.14
C SER A 774 -20.86 -14.61 -49.79
N VAL A 775 -21.16 -15.90 -49.69
CA VAL A 775 -20.96 -16.71 -48.49
C VAL A 775 -19.94 -17.82 -48.79
N LYS A 776 -18.89 -17.88 -48.01
CA LYS A 776 -17.88 -18.94 -48.02
C LYS A 776 -18.21 -19.98 -46.95
N ALA A 777 -18.04 -21.27 -47.30
CA ALA A 777 -18.19 -22.38 -46.34
C ALA A 777 -16.86 -23.04 -46.06
N GLU A 778 -16.61 -23.34 -44.81
CA GLU A 778 -15.40 -24.06 -44.36
C GLU A 778 -15.80 -25.15 -43.37
N VAL A 779 -15.36 -26.40 -43.60
CA VAL A 779 -15.63 -27.53 -42.71
C VAL A 779 -14.65 -27.51 -41.54
N ILE A 780 -15.14 -27.50 -40.28
CA ILE A 780 -14.32 -27.38 -39.07
C ILE A 780 -14.05 -28.75 -38.43
N GLY A 781 -14.96 -29.72 -38.51
CA GLY A 781 -14.80 -31.02 -37.87
C GLY A 781 -16.09 -31.88 -37.84
N GLU A 782 -15.99 -33.00 -37.19
CA GLU A 782 -17.13 -33.88 -36.89
C GLU A 782 -17.50 -33.80 -35.41
N LYS A 783 -18.82 -33.85 -35.12
CA LYS A 783 -19.32 -33.78 -33.75
C LYS A 783 -18.96 -35.10 -33.00
N ARG A 784 -18.09 -35.05 -32.00
CA ARG A 784 -17.91 -36.13 -31.04
C ARG A 784 -19.06 -36.07 -30.02
N GLU A 785 -19.85 -37.11 -29.94
CA GLU A 785 -20.77 -37.32 -28.83
C GLU A 785 -19.95 -37.70 -27.58
N ILE A 786 -20.05 -36.85 -26.54
CA ILE A 786 -19.50 -37.17 -25.20
C ILE A 786 -20.63 -37.98 -24.51
N GLY A 787 -20.36 -39.29 -24.25
CA GLY A 787 -21.24 -40.15 -23.51
C GLY A 787 -21.55 -39.62 -22.11
N ARG A 788 -22.82 -39.74 -21.75
CA ARG A 788 -23.27 -39.58 -20.37
C ARG A 788 -22.86 -40.84 -19.63
N ASP A 789 -21.83 -40.78 -18.81
CA ASP A 789 -21.68 -41.63 -17.63
C ASP A 789 -20.45 -41.21 -16.84
N GLU A 790 -20.63 -41.16 -15.51
CA GLU A 790 -19.70 -40.91 -14.40
C GLU A 790 -19.79 -39.53 -13.73
N LEU A 791 -20.81 -39.40 -12.87
CA LEU A 791 -20.84 -38.50 -11.76
C LEU A 791 -20.49 -39.24 -10.47
N PRO A 792 -19.45 -38.79 -9.71
CA PRO A 792 -19.25 -39.27 -8.34
C PRO A 792 -20.21 -38.58 -7.36
N HIS A 793 -20.61 -39.36 -6.37
CA HIS A 793 -21.60 -39.03 -5.34
C HIS A 793 -21.26 -37.80 -4.49
N ASP A 794 -22.32 -37.13 -4.09
CA ASP A 794 -22.41 -35.88 -3.34
C ASP A 794 -22.20 -36.14 -1.83
N ASP A 795 -21.12 -35.61 -1.24
CA ASP A 795 -20.84 -35.66 0.20
C ASP A 795 -21.28 -34.38 0.89
N GLY A 796 -22.53 -33.99 0.80
CA GLY A 796 -23.19 -33.11 1.78
C GLY A 796 -22.64 -31.69 2.00
N VAL A 797 -21.83 -31.15 1.12
CA VAL A 797 -21.48 -29.74 1.10
C VAL A 797 -22.34 -29.04 0.05
N PRO A 798 -22.99 -27.92 0.35
CA PRO A 798 -23.94 -27.29 -0.57
C PRO A 798 -23.30 -26.59 -1.80
N PHE A 799 -22.17 -27.09 -2.28
CA PHE A 799 -21.49 -26.61 -3.48
C PHE A 799 -21.21 -27.70 -4.46
#